data_a662515e87a55ec9427810aa24e206a9
#
_entry.id   a662515e87a55ec9427810aa24e206a9
#
_cell.length_a   1.000
_cell.length_b   1.000
_cell.length_c   1.000
_cell.angle_alpha   90.00
_cell.angle_beta   90.00
_cell.angle_gamma   90.00
#
_symmetry.space_group_name_H-M   'P 1'
#
loop_
_entity.id
_entity.type
_entity.pdbx_description
1 polymer ?
#
loop_
_entity_poly.entity_id
_entity_poly.type
_entity_poly.pdbx_seq_one_letter_code
_entity_poly.pdbx_strand_id
1 'polypeptide(L)'
;MPDILLKTEMGRQKEYYGIETITVQRVGGGTAAYSFGYPAPTEHWEQMTEFLSQNTYTKYTANVQFGRLVSSDIADFGLWYLSNYDAIKLLEKTSWSNFQNVNGGALLSNNYSANEGLYLFDSKEMTARQVYPYGCSWSVFQKVDCGYLVSGAGTGLLYYDETNKTAIQIYTKGTYWSRFVEVAGGYLVSSTSSNLSSYGILFVDTLKHTAVQIYTQGYNWNCSIKADGGLLLSSNSSSYGIVYFDEKKLTAEQKYTAGYQWQYSCDVEGGTLISSYRSGTGMLFFDNTTKAIMQVSNLSYRWQYFCKTDGGAVCSSSVSGTGILYFDSESKTAQRVYNTGYGYSYLTAVKGGCLCSSSQISYGLVYVDDSGTAKALVSTGYWSMMKRVGDNCLVSGTSSDCGLRLFDSESKTLTSLYGSYYWNCFQEVEGGCLIGSSNSSTQGLLYYDNSAKTCILLLSGTYWQHFKTTTKGCLVSADSSTNLGIYYFKNSSKELVKLMDTGYCWYSWVDTDGGVLISSASSYYGIYWFDEIAETVTQKYNCGYNWRNVHEVDGGKLIYSNSTSTGIVYWNEGAKTISCLYNSGCSYSIIHKVRDGYLLAANSSSYPGIVYVEPSTASGKKVWTTSYNWSDFEDTDSGCRIYQKYTHFVKSLFWSDEDKAITET
;
A
#
# COMPACT_ATOMS: atom_id res chain seq x y z
N MET A 1 -10.12 -11.91 -24.55
CA MET A 1 -11.58 -11.98 -24.40
C MET A 1 -12.11 -12.94 -25.45
N PRO A 2 -13.05 -13.81 -25.16
CA PRO A 2 -13.67 -14.58 -26.21
C PRO A 2 -14.56 -13.64 -27.02
N ASP A 3 -14.34 -13.60 -28.32
CA ASP A 3 -15.23 -12.94 -29.28
C ASP A 3 -16.60 -13.57 -29.19
N ILE A 4 -17.63 -12.77 -29.00
CA ILE A 4 -19.01 -13.22 -28.98
C ILE A 4 -19.57 -13.04 -30.36
N LEU A 5 -19.78 -14.13 -31.09
CA LEU A 5 -20.45 -14.14 -32.38
C LEU A 5 -21.94 -14.37 -32.14
N LEU A 6 -22.74 -13.33 -32.27
CA LEU A 6 -24.20 -13.46 -32.33
C LEU A 6 -24.63 -14.01 -33.69
N LYS A 7 -25.14 -15.21 -33.69
CA LYS A 7 -25.92 -15.67 -34.83
C LYS A 7 -27.29 -15.02 -34.78
N THR A 8 -27.48 -13.99 -35.58
CA THR A 8 -28.76 -13.33 -35.71
C THR A 8 -29.76 -14.17 -36.51
N GLU A 9 -30.52 -14.98 -35.82
CA GLU A 9 -31.87 -15.30 -36.30
C GLU A 9 -32.87 -14.19 -35.92
N MET A 10 -32.40 -13.06 -35.48
CA MET A 10 -33.22 -11.94 -35.01
C MET A 10 -34.01 -11.19 -36.07
N GLY A 11 -33.73 -11.39 -37.35
CA GLY A 11 -34.51 -10.76 -38.45
C GLY A 11 -35.96 -11.25 -38.61
N ARG A 12 -36.37 -12.32 -37.90
CA ARG A 12 -37.70 -12.89 -37.97
C ARG A 12 -38.61 -12.72 -36.74
N GLN A 13 -38.12 -12.10 -35.66
CA GLN A 13 -38.85 -12.03 -34.41
C GLN A 13 -39.42 -10.64 -34.07
N LYS A 14 -39.70 -9.80 -35.04
CA LYS A 14 -40.37 -8.50 -34.82
C LYS A 14 -41.81 -8.63 -34.23
N GLU A 15 -42.35 -9.82 -34.08
CA GLU A 15 -43.71 -10.02 -33.65
C GLU A 15 -43.91 -10.67 -32.26
N TYR A 16 -42.83 -10.96 -31.54
CA TYR A 16 -42.95 -11.59 -30.23
C TYR A 16 -42.64 -10.61 -29.10
N TYR A 17 -43.60 -10.31 -28.32
CA TYR A 17 -43.47 -9.63 -27.04
C TYR A 17 -42.67 -10.53 -26.09
N GLY A 18 -41.49 -10.07 -25.74
CA GLY A 18 -40.63 -10.69 -24.75
C GLY A 18 -39.70 -11.79 -25.30
N ILE A 19 -38.45 -11.46 -25.53
CA ILE A 19 -37.39 -12.48 -25.67
C ILE A 19 -37.03 -12.93 -24.26
N GLU A 20 -37.42 -14.11 -23.88
CA GLU A 20 -37.09 -14.70 -22.58
C GLU A 20 -35.61 -15.11 -22.51
N THR A 21 -34.97 -15.35 -23.65
CA THR A 21 -33.59 -15.86 -23.69
C THR A 21 -32.87 -15.46 -24.95
N ILE A 22 -31.66 -14.93 -24.85
CA ILE A 22 -30.73 -14.73 -25.95
C ILE A 22 -29.64 -15.80 -25.85
N THR A 23 -29.44 -16.56 -26.89
CA THR A 23 -28.37 -17.55 -27.01
C THR A 23 -27.20 -16.97 -27.80
N VAL A 24 -26.04 -16.89 -27.14
CA VAL A 24 -24.81 -16.35 -27.75
C VAL A 24 -23.82 -17.47 -28.01
N GLN A 25 -23.27 -17.54 -29.20
CA GLN A 25 -22.21 -18.50 -29.54
C GLN A 25 -20.83 -17.92 -29.16
N ARG A 26 -20.05 -18.66 -28.40
CA ARG A 26 -18.70 -18.26 -28.02
C ARG A 26 -17.71 -18.60 -29.13
N VAL A 27 -16.74 -17.73 -29.40
CA VAL A 27 -15.59 -18.04 -30.24
C VAL A 27 -14.75 -19.10 -29.52
N GLY A 28 -14.54 -20.23 -30.16
CA GLY A 28 -13.90 -21.41 -29.54
C GLY A 28 -14.88 -22.53 -29.18
N GLY A 29 -16.16 -22.36 -29.48
CA GLY A 29 -17.21 -23.38 -29.29
C GLY A 29 -17.97 -23.23 -27.97
N GLY A 30 -19.24 -23.60 -27.99
CA GLY A 30 -20.17 -23.51 -26.89
C GLY A 30 -21.14 -22.33 -27.00
N THR A 31 -22.28 -22.47 -26.35
CA THR A 31 -23.37 -21.47 -26.33
C THR A 31 -23.58 -20.99 -24.90
N ALA A 32 -23.92 -19.72 -24.72
CA ALA A 32 -24.41 -19.18 -23.45
C ALA A 32 -25.82 -18.63 -23.68
N ALA A 33 -26.76 -19.01 -22.82
CA ALA A 33 -28.12 -18.50 -22.85
C ALA A 33 -28.27 -17.44 -21.75
N TYR A 34 -28.88 -16.31 -22.08
CA TYR A 34 -29.22 -15.22 -21.16
C TYR A 34 -30.74 -15.07 -21.10
N SER A 35 -31.29 -15.20 -19.92
CA SER A 35 -32.75 -15.06 -19.69
C SER A 35 -33.05 -13.65 -19.15
N PHE A 36 -34.07 -13.04 -19.68
CA PHE A 36 -34.56 -11.71 -19.26
C PHE A 36 -35.94 -11.86 -18.63
N GLY A 37 -36.08 -11.45 -17.39
CA GLY A 37 -37.31 -11.71 -16.59
C GLY A 37 -38.52 -10.82 -16.86
N TYR A 38 -38.42 -9.79 -17.74
CA TYR A 38 -39.52 -8.89 -18.10
C TYR A 38 -39.45 -8.43 -19.55
N PRO A 39 -40.56 -8.17 -20.24
CA PRO A 39 -40.57 -7.61 -21.57
C PRO A 39 -40.04 -6.17 -21.51
N ALA A 40 -38.83 -5.96 -22.05
CA ALA A 40 -38.28 -4.62 -22.22
C ALA A 40 -39.15 -3.84 -23.26
N PRO A 41 -39.29 -2.53 -23.12
CA PRO A 41 -39.90 -1.69 -24.16
C PRO A 41 -39.21 -1.87 -25.50
N THR A 42 -39.95 -1.78 -26.58
CA THR A 42 -39.47 -2.04 -27.97
C THR A 42 -38.21 -1.24 -28.33
N GLU A 43 -38.13 -0.01 -27.89
CA GLU A 43 -36.97 0.86 -28.11
C GLU A 43 -35.66 0.34 -27.47
N HIS A 44 -35.75 -0.26 -26.29
CA HIS A 44 -34.59 -0.82 -25.59
C HIS A 44 -34.06 -2.07 -26.32
N TRP A 45 -34.93 -2.85 -26.92
CA TRP A 45 -34.51 -4.01 -27.73
C TRP A 45 -33.82 -3.62 -29.02
N GLU A 46 -34.24 -2.53 -29.66
CA GLU A 46 -33.58 -2.01 -30.83
C GLU A 46 -32.15 -1.57 -30.52
N GLN A 47 -31.96 -0.86 -29.40
CA GLN A 47 -30.63 -0.43 -28.91
C GLN A 47 -29.76 -1.61 -28.51
N MET A 48 -30.29 -2.59 -27.78
CA MET A 48 -29.56 -3.81 -27.43
C MET A 48 -29.14 -4.57 -28.68
N THR A 49 -30.03 -4.69 -29.67
CA THR A 49 -29.76 -5.32 -30.95
C THR A 49 -28.70 -4.59 -31.74
N GLU A 50 -28.72 -3.24 -31.76
CA GLU A 50 -27.69 -2.42 -32.35
C GLU A 50 -26.34 -2.64 -31.69
N PHE A 51 -26.28 -2.56 -30.35
CA PHE A 51 -25.06 -2.82 -29.59
C PHE A 51 -24.47 -4.20 -29.91
N LEU A 52 -25.29 -5.24 -29.87
CA LEU A 52 -24.87 -6.61 -30.12
C LEU A 52 -24.50 -6.86 -31.60
N SER A 53 -25.12 -6.16 -32.57
CA SER A 53 -24.85 -6.31 -34.00
C SER A 53 -23.53 -5.65 -34.43
N GLN A 54 -23.05 -4.66 -33.70
CA GLN A 54 -21.81 -3.97 -34.06
C GLN A 54 -20.55 -4.81 -33.82
N ASN A 55 -20.68 -6.02 -33.27
CA ASN A 55 -19.67 -7.07 -33.16
C ASN A 55 -18.24 -6.54 -32.90
N THR A 56 -18.13 -5.55 -32.02
CA THR A 56 -16.95 -4.75 -31.88
C THR A 56 -16.26 -5.06 -30.57
N TYR A 57 -14.95 -5.03 -30.61
CA TYR A 57 -14.12 -5.15 -29.44
C TYR A 57 -14.39 -3.99 -28.49
N THR A 58 -15.09 -4.25 -27.40
CA THR A 58 -15.15 -3.29 -26.30
C THR A 58 -13.76 -3.18 -25.69
N LYS A 59 -13.16 -1.99 -25.79
CA LYS A 59 -11.79 -1.78 -25.35
C LYS A 59 -11.72 -1.00 -24.05
N TYR A 60 -12.63 -0.08 -23.86
CA TYR A 60 -12.66 0.83 -22.72
C TYR A 60 -13.93 0.59 -21.92
N THR A 61 -13.79 0.37 -20.62
CA THR A 61 -14.92 0.14 -19.72
C THR A 61 -14.73 0.83 -18.40
N ALA A 62 -15.82 1.31 -17.80
CA ALA A 62 -15.85 1.79 -16.43
C ALA A 62 -17.10 1.26 -15.73
N ASN A 63 -16.94 0.74 -14.52
CA ASN A 63 -18.08 0.40 -13.67
C ASN A 63 -18.64 1.71 -13.09
N VAL A 64 -19.96 1.84 -13.15
CA VAL A 64 -20.71 2.96 -12.58
C VAL A 64 -21.85 2.41 -11.75
N GLN A 65 -22.49 3.25 -10.97
CA GLN A 65 -23.66 2.83 -10.19
C GLN A 65 -24.71 2.21 -11.11
N PHE A 66 -25.16 1.00 -10.79
CA PHE A 66 -26.19 0.22 -11.50
C PHE A 66 -25.80 -0.31 -12.88
N GLY A 67 -24.54 -0.22 -13.31
CA GLY A 67 -24.14 -0.74 -14.63
C GLY A 67 -22.70 -0.46 -15.02
N ARG A 68 -22.48 -0.44 -16.32
CA ARG A 68 -21.16 -0.22 -16.90
C ARG A 68 -21.23 0.69 -18.12
N LEU A 69 -20.29 1.61 -18.19
CA LEU A 69 -20.00 2.36 -19.39
C LEU A 69 -19.04 1.56 -20.28
N VAL A 70 -19.32 1.51 -21.57
CA VAL A 70 -18.55 0.74 -22.55
C VAL A 70 -18.29 1.59 -23.79
N SER A 71 -17.07 1.56 -24.29
CA SER A 71 -16.68 2.17 -25.55
C SER A 71 -15.61 1.35 -26.26
N SER A 72 -15.33 1.70 -27.52
CA SER A 72 -14.35 1.07 -28.39
C SER A 72 -13.38 2.12 -28.96
N ASP A 73 -12.29 1.67 -29.58
CA ASP A 73 -11.43 2.52 -30.41
C ASP A 73 -12.00 2.76 -31.83
N ILE A 74 -13.14 2.17 -32.14
CA ILE A 74 -13.86 2.41 -33.39
C ILE A 74 -14.72 3.67 -33.23
N ALA A 75 -14.50 4.65 -34.10
CA ALA A 75 -15.14 5.97 -33.98
C ALA A 75 -16.67 5.94 -33.99
N ASP A 76 -17.28 5.04 -34.72
CA ASP A 76 -18.74 4.96 -34.87
C ASP A 76 -19.42 4.13 -33.76
N PHE A 77 -18.65 3.52 -32.87
CA PHE A 77 -19.21 2.74 -31.77
C PHE A 77 -19.90 3.62 -30.72
N GLY A 78 -19.31 4.76 -30.42
CA GLY A 78 -19.83 5.71 -29.41
C GLY A 78 -19.64 5.25 -27.96
N LEU A 79 -20.51 5.77 -27.09
CA LEU A 79 -20.56 5.41 -25.67
C LEU A 79 -21.86 4.72 -25.35
N TRP A 80 -21.77 3.56 -24.69
CA TRP A 80 -22.91 2.77 -24.25
C TRP A 80 -22.93 2.64 -22.75
N TYR A 81 -24.12 2.66 -22.18
CA TYR A 81 -24.38 2.23 -20.81
C TYR A 81 -25.03 0.86 -20.86
N LEU A 82 -24.46 -0.09 -20.14
CA LEU A 82 -24.99 -1.44 -20.00
C LEU A 82 -25.45 -1.66 -18.58
N SER A 83 -26.72 -1.96 -18.39
CA SER A 83 -27.27 -2.50 -17.14
C SER A 83 -27.49 -4.00 -17.29
N ASN A 84 -28.05 -4.64 -16.27
CA ASN A 84 -28.40 -6.07 -16.35
C ASN A 84 -29.50 -6.36 -17.37
N TYR A 85 -30.25 -5.35 -17.78
CA TYR A 85 -31.47 -5.49 -18.59
C TYR A 85 -31.44 -4.64 -19.85
N ASP A 86 -30.56 -3.63 -19.95
CA ASP A 86 -30.57 -2.64 -21.01
C ASP A 86 -29.18 -2.31 -21.54
N ALA A 87 -29.12 -2.03 -22.83
CA ALA A 87 -28.01 -1.35 -23.47
C ALA A 87 -28.50 -0.01 -24.04
N ILE A 88 -28.06 1.08 -23.44
CA ILE A 88 -28.47 2.43 -23.84
C ILE A 88 -27.31 3.13 -24.51
N LYS A 89 -27.49 3.58 -25.75
CA LYS A 89 -26.52 4.41 -26.46
C LYS A 89 -26.60 5.83 -25.92
N LEU A 90 -25.57 6.23 -25.17
CA LEU A 90 -25.53 7.54 -24.52
C LEU A 90 -25.02 8.64 -25.44
N LEU A 91 -24.00 8.33 -26.25
CA LEU A 91 -23.36 9.28 -27.16
C LEU A 91 -23.06 8.60 -28.49
N GLU A 92 -23.41 9.29 -29.56
CA GLU A 92 -23.08 8.90 -30.92
C GLU A 92 -21.61 9.23 -31.21
N LYS A 93 -20.99 8.43 -32.06
CA LYS A 93 -19.63 8.68 -32.58
C LYS A 93 -18.55 8.92 -31.51
N THR A 94 -17.32 8.67 -31.86
CA THR A 94 -16.11 8.82 -31.07
C THR A 94 -15.78 7.71 -30.08
N SER A 95 -14.48 7.58 -29.83
CA SER A 95 -13.88 6.60 -28.93
C SER A 95 -13.70 7.23 -27.55
N TRP A 96 -14.49 6.81 -26.59
CA TRP A 96 -14.41 7.24 -25.19
C TRP A 96 -13.44 6.35 -24.42
N SER A 97 -12.29 6.86 -24.05
CA SER A 97 -11.21 6.04 -23.51
C SER A 97 -10.78 6.37 -22.09
N ASN A 98 -11.12 7.56 -21.62
CA ASN A 98 -10.75 8.00 -20.28
C ASN A 98 -12.01 8.11 -19.42
N PHE A 99 -12.03 7.35 -18.34
CA PHE A 99 -13.13 7.30 -17.39
C PHE A 99 -12.62 7.55 -15.99
N GLN A 100 -13.31 8.40 -15.24
CA GLN A 100 -13.08 8.62 -13.82
C GLN A 100 -14.39 8.56 -13.07
N ASN A 101 -14.54 7.60 -12.18
CA ASN A 101 -15.70 7.53 -11.31
C ASN A 101 -15.73 8.74 -10.38
N VAL A 102 -16.91 9.35 -10.27
CA VAL A 102 -17.23 10.48 -9.41
C VAL A 102 -18.51 10.18 -8.64
N ASN A 103 -18.83 10.99 -7.65
CA ASN A 103 -20.05 10.81 -6.89
C ASN A 103 -21.29 10.91 -7.81
N GLY A 104 -22.06 9.82 -7.87
CA GLY A 104 -23.28 9.71 -8.68
C GLY A 104 -23.04 9.52 -10.18
N GLY A 105 -21.82 9.10 -10.62
CA GLY A 105 -21.57 8.85 -12.04
C GLY A 105 -20.13 8.71 -12.45
N ALA A 106 -19.80 9.16 -13.67
CA ALA A 106 -18.42 9.14 -14.17
C ALA A 106 -18.13 10.34 -15.09
N LEU A 107 -16.94 10.90 -14.97
CA LEU A 107 -16.38 11.83 -15.95
C LEU A 107 -15.80 11.04 -17.12
N LEU A 108 -15.98 11.56 -18.34
CA LEU A 108 -15.64 10.89 -19.59
C LEU A 108 -14.92 11.85 -20.52
N SER A 109 -13.89 11.34 -21.22
CA SER A 109 -13.31 12.05 -22.34
C SER A 109 -12.84 11.10 -23.44
N ASN A 110 -12.68 11.60 -24.64
CA ASN A 110 -12.11 10.85 -25.75
C ASN A 110 -10.62 11.18 -25.97
N ASN A 111 -9.91 10.30 -26.69
CA ASN A 111 -8.50 10.48 -27.01
C ASN A 111 -8.23 11.05 -28.40
N TYR A 112 -9.23 11.11 -29.29
CA TYR A 112 -8.97 11.23 -30.74
C TYR A 112 -9.53 12.46 -31.42
N SER A 113 -10.53 13.13 -30.87
CA SER A 113 -11.06 14.33 -31.51
C SER A 113 -10.87 15.57 -30.67
N ALA A 114 -10.35 16.60 -31.34
CA ALA A 114 -9.90 17.85 -30.73
C ALA A 114 -11.07 18.69 -30.37
N ASN A 115 -12.13 18.51 -29.89
CA ASN A 115 -13.14 19.49 -29.44
C ASN A 115 -14.42 18.91 -28.79
N GLU A 116 -14.37 17.69 -28.28
CA GLU A 116 -15.57 17.13 -27.66
C GLU A 116 -15.68 17.46 -26.16
N GLY A 117 -14.59 17.91 -25.55
CA GLY A 117 -14.60 18.35 -24.18
C GLY A 117 -14.66 17.23 -23.13
N LEU A 118 -15.23 17.57 -21.99
CA LEU A 118 -15.43 16.67 -20.86
C LEU A 118 -16.92 16.43 -20.66
N TYR A 119 -17.30 15.18 -20.49
CA TYR A 119 -18.68 14.77 -20.23
C TYR A 119 -18.83 14.19 -18.82
N LEU A 120 -20.02 14.30 -18.29
CA LEU A 120 -20.47 13.62 -17.09
C LEU A 120 -21.58 12.64 -17.46
N PHE A 121 -21.38 11.37 -17.14
CA PHE A 121 -22.46 10.41 -17.04
C PHE A 121 -23.09 10.53 -15.66
N ASP A 122 -24.39 10.73 -15.60
CA ASP A 122 -25.18 10.74 -14.38
C ASP A 122 -25.87 9.38 -14.20
N SER A 123 -25.51 8.65 -13.15
CA SER A 123 -26.03 7.30 -12.91
C SER A 123 -27.52 7.30 -12.50
N LYS A 124 -28.03 8.40 -11.96
CA LYS A 124 -29.45 8.52 -11.57
C LYS A 124 -30.34 8.78 -12.77
N GLU A 125 -29.88 9.66 -13.66
CA GLU A 125 -30.64 10.04 -14.86
C GLU A 125 -30.35 9.14 -16.06
N MET A 126 -29.31 8.29 -15.95
CA MET A 126 -28.79 7.45 -17.03
C MET A 126 -28.52 8.23 -18.33
N THR A 127 -27.98 9.43 -18.21
CA THR A 127 -27.67 10.32 -19.32
C THR A 127 -26.24 10.79 -19.27
N ALA A 128 -25.66 11.06 -20.44
CA ALA A 128 -24.36 11.70 -20.56
C ALA A 128 -24.52 13.13 -21.09
N ARG A 129 -24.00 14.11 -20.34
CA ARG A 129 -24.04 15.52 -20.74
C ARG A 129 -22.66 16.15 -20.74
N GLN A 130 -22.43 17.08 -21.63
CA GLN A 130 -21.20 17.84 -21.69
C GLN A 130 -21.11 18.81 -20.51
N VAL A 131 -20.03 18.72 -19.72
CA VAL A 131 -19.76 19.61 -18.58
C VAL A 131 -18.68 20.64 -18.87
N TYR A 132 -17.88 20.40 -19.91
CA TYR A 132 -16.93 21.38 -20.45
C TYR A 132 -16.80 21.19 -21.98
N PRO A 133 -16.96 22.27 -22.80
CA PRO A 133 -17.17 22.09 -24.24
C PRO A 133 -15.90 22.02 -25.09
N TYR A 134 -14.73 22.23 -24.51
CA TYR A 134 -13.49 22.32 -25.28
C TYR A 134 -12.46 21.26 -24.90
N GLY A 135 -11.54 21.03 -25.84
CA GLY A 135 -10.37 20.16 -25.62
C GLY A 135 -10.63 18.69 -25.80
N CYS A 136 -9.57 17.93 -25.76
CA CYS A 136 -9.58 16.48 -25.93
C CYS A 136 -8.67 15.81 -24.91
N SER A 137 -8.83 14.50 -24.78
CA SER A 137 -7.91 13.66 -24.03
C SER A 137 -7.68 14.10 -22.57
N TRP A 138 -8.77 14.41 -21.87
CA TRP A 138 -8.78 14.63 -20.43
C TRP A 138 -8.50 13.31 -19.75
N SER A 139 -7.23 13.02 -19.44
CA SER A 139 -6.79 11.70 -19.00
C SER A 139 -6.20 11.69 -17.60
N VAL A 140 -6.01 12.85 -17.01
CA VAL A 140 -5.46 13.00 -15.68
C VAL A 140 -6.54 13.54 -14.76
N PHE A 141 -6.88 12.79 -13.73
CA PHE A 141 -7.88 13.13 -12.73
C PHE A 141 -7.26 13.02 -11.34
N GLN A 142 -7.20 14.11 -10.62
CA GLN A 142 -6.75 14.17 -9.24
C GLN A 142 -7.92 14.54 -8.33
N LYS A 143 -8.29 13.64 -7.44
CA LYS A 143 -9.29 13.93 -6.39
C LYS A 143 -8.78 15.04 -5.48
N VAL A 144 -9.62 16.02 -5.24
CA VAL A 144 -9.42 17.11 -4.29
C VAL A 144 -10.68 17.30 -3.46
N ASP A 145 -10.65 18.20 -2.49
CA ASP A 145 -11.84 18.52 -1.71
C ASP A 145 -12.98 18.97 -2.63
N CYS A 146 -14.15 18.35 -2.47
CA CYS A 146 -15.38 18.65 -3.22
C CYS A 146 -15.31 18.45 -4.74
N GLY A 147 -14.26 17.81 -5.30
CA GLY A 147 -14.21 17.62 -6.74
C GLY A 147 -12.93 16.99 -7.29
N TYR A 148 -12.59 17.35 -8.52
CA TYR A 148 -11.41 16.86 -9.23
C TYR A 148 -10.69 17.98 -9.99
N LEU A 149 -9.37 17.91 -9.94
CA LEU A 149 -8.52 18.59 -10.92
C LEU A 149 -8.40 17.69 -12.15
N VAL A 150 -8.68 18.25 -13.33
CA VAL A 150 -8.71 17.50 -14.58
C VAL A 150 -7.77 18.14 -15.59
N SER A 151 -6.90 17.34 -16.20
CA SER A 151 -5.95 17.79 -17.20
C SER A 151 -5.88 16.83 -18.38
N GLY A 152 -5.41 17.35 -19.53
CA GLY A 152 -5.27 16.58 -20.76
C GLY A 152 -4.29 17.18 -21.75
N ALA A 153 -4.35 16.71 -23.00
CA ALA A 153 -3.50 17.16 -24.10
C ALA A 153 -3.94 18.52 -24.64
N GLY A 154 -3.29 19.57 -24.23
CA GLY A 154 -3.38 20.86 -24.93
C GLY A 154 -4.35 21.91 -24.41
N THR A 155 -4.98 21.76 -23.26
CA THR A 155 -6.11 22.62 -22.88
C THR A 155 -6.06 23.22 -21.48
N GLY A 156 -4.95 23.09 -20.77
CA GLY A 156 -4.81 23.67 -19.43
C GLY A 156 -5.29 22.76 -18.31
N LEU A 157 -5.88 23.35 -17.29
CA LEU A 157 -6.35 22.66 -16.08
C LEU A 157 -7.79 23.05 -15.80
N LEU A 158 -8.64 22.06 -15.57
CA LEU A 158 -10.02 22.26 -15.14
C LEU A 158 -10.16 21.90 -13.66
N TYR A 159 -11.16 22.50 -13.03
CA TYR A 159 -11.73 22.03 -11.78
C TYR A 159 -13.15 21.51 -12.06
N TYR A 160 -13.42 20.28 -11.70
CA TYR A 160 -14.74 19.70 -11.71
C TYR A 160 -15.32 19.72 -10.30
N ASP A 161 -16.45 20.39 -10.12
CA ASP A 161 -17.21 20.44 -8.87
C ASP A 161 -18.22 19.29 -8.82
N GLU A 162 -18.04 18.35 -7.88
CA GLU A 162 -18.94 17.22 -7.71
C GLU A 162 -20.31 17.61 -7.18
N THR A 163 -20.41 18.68 -6.42
CA THR A 163 -21.69 19.16 -5.85
C THR A 163 -22.57 19.78 -6.91
N ASN A 164 -21.99 20.68 -7.69
CA ASN A 164 -22.72 21.39 -8.75
C ASN A 164 -22.71 20.63 -10.09
N LYS A 165 -21.94 19.55 -10.19
CA LYS A 165 -21.77 18.75 -11.41
C LYS A 165 -21.37 19.61 -12.63
N THR A 166 -20.45 20.53 -12.44
CA THR A 166 -19.95 21.46 -13.48
C THR A 166 -18.43 21.47 -13.52
N ALA A 167 -17.86 21.75 -14.69
CA ALA A 167 -16.42 21.92 -14.84
C ALA A 167 -16.10 23.33 -15.31
N ILE A 168 -15.10 23.96 -14.70
CA ILE A 168 -14.60 25.28 -15.06
C ILE A 168 -13.10 25.19 -15.37
N GLN A 169 -12.65 25.99 -16.33
CA GLN A 169 -11.23 26.12 -16.61
C GLN A 169 -10.58 27.09 -15.63
N ILE A 170 -9.68 26.57 -14.81
CA ILE A 170 -8.95 27.37 -13.80
C ILE A 170 -7.58 27.82 -14.28
N TYR A 171 -7.05 27.19 -15.33
CA TYR A 171 -5.82 27.61 -16.00
C TYR A 171 -5.87 27.29 -17.49
N THR A 172 -5.47 28.23 -18.36
CA THR A 172 -5.70 28.17 -19.80
C THR A 172 -4.53 27.67 -20.63
N LYS A 173 -3.35 27.52 -20.03
CA LYS A 173 -2.12 27.16 -20.75
C LYS A 173 -1.63 25.78 -20.31
N GLY A 174 -0.84 25.17 -21.19
CA GLY A 174 -0.13 23.95 -20.86
C GLY A 174 -0.90 22.64 -21.03
N THR A 175 -0.17 21.55 -21.04
CA THR A 175 -0.66 20.20 -21.27
C THR A 175 -0.22 19.26 -20.17
N TYR A 176 -0.96 18.20 -19.94
CA TYR A 176 -0.59 17.12 -19.03
C TYR A 176 -0.10 17.57 -17.65
N TRP A 177 -0.88 18.40 -16.98
CA TRP A 177 -0.69 18.74 -15.58
C TRP A 177 -1.00 17.51 -14.74
N SER A 178 0.02 16.69 -14.48
CA SER A 178 -0.16 15.34 -13.94
C SER A 178 0.65 15.05 -12.68
N ARG A 179 1.42 16.01 -12.21
CA ARG A 179 2.13 15.93 -10.93
C ARG A 179 1.48 16.85 -9.94
N PHE A 180 0.96 16.26 -8.86
CA PHE A 180 0.25 16.96 -7.81
C PHE A 180 0.98 16.72 -6.49
N VAL A 181 1.25 17.79 -5.77
CA VAL A 181 1.82 17.76 -4.42
C VAL A 181 0.87 18.56 -3.54
N GLU A 182 0.29 17.90 -2.56
CA GLU A 182 -0.62 18.54 -1.60
C GLU A 182 0.17 19.47 -0.67
N VAL A 183 -0.37 20.67 -0.46
CA VAL A 183 0.19 21.72 0.40
C VAL A 183 -0.92 22.40 1.18
N ALA A 184 -0.56 23.23 2.14
CA ALA A 184 -1.54 23.99 2.90
C ALA A 184 -2.40 24.88 1.96
N GLY A 185 -3.70 24.63 1.95
CA GLY A 185 -4.68 25.39 1.15
C GLY A 185 -4.81 24.99 -0.31
N GLY A 186 -4.20 23.86 -0.75
CA GLY A 186 -4.38 23.39 -2.12
C GLY A 186 -3.32 22.45 -2.65
N TYR A 187 -2.94 22.62 -3.91
CA TYR A 187 -1.99 21.75 -4.60
C TYR A 187 -0.95 22.54 -5.40
N LEU A 188 0.28 22.06 -5.36
CA LEU A 188 1.27 22.40 -6.37
C LEU A 188 1.11 21.43 -7.54
N VAL A 189 1.04 21.99 -8.74
CA VAL A 189 0.79 21.20 -9.95
C VAL A 189 1.85 21.48 -10.99
N SER A 190 2.42 20.43 -11.58
CA SER A 190 3.38 20.58 -12.68
C SER A 190 3.09 19.64 -13.84
N SER A 191 3.49 20.04 -15.04
CA SER A 191 3.35 19.26 -16.27
C SER A 191 4.44 18.20 -16.38
N THR A 192 4.12 17.04 -16.95
CA THR A 192 5.09 15.99 -17.32
C THR A 192 5.53 16.07 -18.79
N SER A 193 4.94 16.94 -19.59
CA SER A 193 5.27 17.08 -21.01
C SER A 193 6.63 17.72 -21.21
N SER A 194 7.54 17.02 -21.90
CA SER A 194 8.86 17.51 -22.26
C SER A 194 8.88 18.49 -23.42
N ASN A 195 7.81 18.54 -24.20
CA ASN A 195 7.76 19.33 -25.44
C ASN A 195 7.56 20.83 -25.20
N LEU A 196 7.26 21.23 -24.00
CA LEU A 196 6.94 22.60 -23.66
C LEU A 196 7.67 22.97 -22.36
N SER A 197 8.92 23.35 -22.51
CA SER A 197 9.86 23.66 -21.42
C SER A 197 9.52 24.88 -20.55
N SER A 198 8.30 25.38 -20.62
CA SER A 198 7.94 26.70 -20.09
C SER A 198 6.74 26.76 -19.14
N TYR A 199 6.22 25.63 -18.66
CA TYR A 199 5.01 25.71 -17.83
C TYR A 199 5.25 25.82 -16.32
N GLY A 200 6.38 25.37 -15.83
CA GLY A 200 6.78 25.55 -14.44
C GLY A 200 5.86 24.86 -13.43
N ILE A 201 5.47 25.61 -12.43
CA ILE A 201 4.64 25.15 -11.31
C ILE A 201 3.44 26.07 -11.13
N LEU A 202 2.26 25.49 -10.99
CA LEU A 202 1.04 26.17 -10.58
C LEU A 202 0.78 25.94 -9.10
N PHE A 203 0.25 26.92 -8.41
CA PHE A 203 -0.48 26.75 -7.17
C PHE A 203 -1.98 26.76 -7.47
N VAL A 204 -2.67 25.73 -7.04
CA VAL A 204 -4.13 25.58 -7.16
C VAL A 204 -4.74 25.74 -5.78
N ASP A 205 -5.52 26.80 -5.60
CA ASP A 205 -6.35 27.02 -4.41
C ASP A 205 -7.66 26.25 -4.60
N THR A 206 -7.83 25.17 -3.87
CA THR A 206 -9.00 24.28 -4.01
C THR A 206 -10.28 24.88 -3.44
N LEU A 207 -10.18 25.83 -2.50
CA LEU A 207 -11.35 26.50 -1.94
C LEU A 207 -11.86 27.62 -2.86
N LYS A 208 -10.96 28.34 -3.54
CA LYS A 208 -11.32 29.42 -4.48
C LYS A 208 -11.50 28.92 -5.91
N HIS A 209 -11.16 27.68 -6.20
CA HIS A 209 -11.16 27.09 -7.54
C HIS A 209 -10.36 27.93 -8.54
N THR A 210 -9.16 28.34 -8.14
CA THR A 210 -8.27 29.17 -8.97
C THR A 210 -6.89 28.54 -9.07
N ALA A 211 -6.21 28.77 -10.19
CA ALA A 211 -4.83 28.36 -10.38
C ALA A 211 -3.96 29.54 -10.78
N VAL A 212 -2.82 29.71 -10.13
CA VAL A 212 -1.86 30.75 -10.38
C VAL A 212 -0.50 30.13 -10.68
N GLN A 213 0.15 30.60 -11.74
CA GLN A 213 1.51 30.20 -12.04
C GLN A 213 2.48 30.90 -11.07
N ILE A 214 3.11 30.11 -10.21
CA ILE A 214 4.05 30.61 -9.20
C ILE A 214 5.51 30.46 -9.61
N TYR A 215 5.78 29.64 -10.62
CA TYR A 215 7.10 29.46 -11.21
C TYR A 215 6.97 29.16 -12.71
N THR A 216 7.79 29.78 -13.55
CA THR A 216 7.58 29.82 -15.01
C THR A 216 8.49 28.88 -15.81
N GLN A 217 9.45 28.22 -15.19
CA GLN A 217 10.43 27.39 -15.90
C GLN A 217 10.31 25.91 -15.56
N GLY A 218 10.74 25.07 -16.46
CA GLY A 218 10.89 23.65 -16.25
C GLY A 218 9.59 22.84 -16.26
N TYR A 219 9.75 21.56 -16.21
CA TYR A 219 8.66 20.56 -16.21
C TYR A 219 9.02 19.38 -15.30
N ASN A 220 8.03 18.53 -15.02
CA ASN A 220 8.17 17.30 -14.24
C ASN A 220 8.75 17.52 -12.84
N TRP A 221 8.25 18.55 -12.15
CA TRP A 221 8.57 18.86 -10.75
C TRP A 221 7.85 17.88 -9.84
N ASN A 222 8.43 16.71 -9.62
CA ASN A 222 7.79 15.62 -8.87
C ASN A 222 8.59 15.15 -7.66
N CYS A 223 9.82 15.59 -7.51
CA CYS A 223 10.58 15.34 -6.29
C CYS A 223 10.32 16.49 -5.31
N SER A 224 9.71 16.18 -4.17
CA SER A 224 9.42 17.14 -3.12
C SER A 224 10.05 16.71 -1.81
N ILE A 225 10.68 17.64 -1.12
CA ILE A 225 11.27 17.47 0.20
C ILE A 225 10.65 18.52 1.12
N LYS A 226 10.12 18.10 2.26
CA LYS A 226 9.64 19.03 3.27
C LYS A 226 10.82 19.83 3.83
N ALA A 227 10.62 21.12 4.00
CA ALA A 227 11.56 22.03 4.62
C ALA A 227 10.81 22.98 5.55
N ASP A 228 11.52 23.67 6.42
CA ASP A 228 10.90 24.62 7.34
C ASP A 228 10.14 25.73 6.58
N GLY A 229 8.82 25.77 6.81
CA GLY A 229 7.91 26.74 6.22
C GLY A 229 7.54 26.51 4.75
N GLY A 230 7.86 25.30 4.18
CA GLY A 230 7.49 25.01 2.80
C GLY A 230 8.09 23.72 2.24
N LEU A 231 8.28 23.71 0.93
CA LEU A 231 8.76 22.56 0.16
C LEU A 231 9.92 22.93 -0.76
N LEU A 232 10.87 22.04 -0.86
CA LEU A 232 11.90 22.05 -1.90
C LEU A 232 11.45 21.12 -3.02
N LEU A 233 11.37 21.66 -4.23
CA LEU A 233 10.91 20.94 -5.41
C LEU A 233 12.05 20.77 -6.40
N SER A 234 12.20 19.60 -6.99
CA SER A 234 13.15 19.38 -8.09
C SER A 234 12.51 18.61 -9.24
N SER A 235 13.04 18.88 -10.44
CA SER A 235 12.60 18.18 -11.65
C SER A 235 13.21 16.77 -11.72
N ASN A 236 12.43 15.83 -12.24
CA ASN A 236 12.89 14.45 -12.46
C ASN A 236 13.64 14.26 -13.79
N SER A 237 13.58 15.20 -14.69
CA SER A 237 14.01 14.99 -16.09
C SER A 237 15.07 15.96 -16.59
N SER A 238 15.36 17.06 -15.91
CA SER A 238 16.32 18.05 -16.43
C SER A 238 16.92 18.95 -15.36
N SER A 239 18.04 19.56 -15.69
CA SER A 239 18.90 20.33 -14.81
C SER A 239 18.33 21.69 -14.41
N TYR A 240 17.10 21.73 -13.89
CA TYR A 240 16.48 22.97 -13.40
C TYR A 240 16.81 23.28 -11.93
N GLY A 241 17.58 22.41 -11.28
CA GLY A 241 17.97 22.63 -9.89
C GLY A 241 16.84 22.44 -8.89
N ILE A 242 16.77 23.33 -7.91
CA ILE A 242 15.79 23.28 -6.81
C ILE A 242 15.05 24.60 -6.69
N VAL A 243 13.73 24.50 -6.58
CA VAL A 243 12.83 25.61 -6.28
C VAL A 243 12.29 25.45 -4.86
N TYR A 244 12.31 26.49 -4.06
CA TYR A 244 11.68 26.53 -2.75
C TYR A 244 10.29 27.17 -2.88
N PHE A 245 9.28 26.47 -2.43
CA PHE A 245 7.92 26.97 -2.27
C PHE A 245 7.69 27.39 -0.82
N ASP A 246 7.36 28.66 -0.61
CA ASP A 246 7.00 29.22 0.69
C ASP A 246 5.50 29.08 0.90
N GLU A 247 5.09 28.22 1.84
CA GLU A 247 3.66 27.94 2.09
C GLU A 247 2.89 29.13 2.67
N LYS A 248 3.56 30.04 3.35
CA LYS A 248 2.90 31.24 3.91
C LYS A 248 2.67 32.32 2.87
N LYS A 249 3.63 32.50 1.96
CA LYS A 249 3.57 33.51 0.90
C LYS A 249 2.91 33.01 -0.36
N LEU A 250 2.75 31.70 -0.52
CA LEU A 250 2.31 31.02 -1.74
C LEU A 250 3.15 31.41 -2.96
N THR A 251 4.46 31.51 -2.77
CA THR A 251 5.41 31.88 -3.83
C THR A 251 6.48 30.81 -3.99
N ALA A 252 7.01 30.69 -5.20
CA ALA A 252 8.09 29.77 -5.52
C ALA A 252 9.31 30.54 -6.03
N GLU A 253 10.48 30.22 -5.51
CA GLU A 253 11.76 30.85 -5.85
C GLU A 253 12.82 29.81 -6.13
N GLN A 254 13.58 29.99 -7.20
CA GLN A 254 14.70 29.13 -7.50
C GLN A 254 15.85 29.40 -6.52
N LYS A 255 16.24 28.38 -5.78
CA LYS A 255 17.32 28.46 -4.78
C LYS A 255 18.63 27.82 -5.25
N TYR A 256 18.55 26.92 -6.22
CA TYR A 256 19.71 26.28 -6.82
C TYR A 256 19.47 26.00 -8.29
N THR A 257 20.46 26.24 -9.17
CA THR A 257 20.27 26.25 -10.62
C THR A 257 20.79 25.01 -11.35
N ALA A 258 21.44 24.09 -10.65
CA ALA A 258 22.07 22.93 -11.27
C ALA A 258 21.51 21.59 -10.76
N GLY A 259 21.68 20.55 -11.55
CA GLY A 259 21.28 19.19 -11.19
C GLY A 259 19.78 18.91 -11.27
N TYR A 260 19.41 17.67 -11.04
CA TYR A 260 18.03 17.16 -11.09
C TYR A 260 17.88 15.94 -10.20
N GLN A 261 16.63 15.51 -9.95
CA GLN A 261 16.31 14.36 -9.09
C GLN A 261 16.89 14.49 -7.67
N TRP A 262 16.78 15.68 -7.08
CA TRP A 262 17.09 15.93 -5.69
C TRP A 262 15.98 15.33 -4.83
N GLN A 263 16.18 14.13 -4.32
CA GLN A 263 15.13 13.36 -3.64
C GLN A 263 15.53 12.71 -2.34
N TYR A 264 16.83 12.66 -2.05
CA TYR A 264 17.30 12.15 -0.77
C TYR A 264 17.54 13.32 0.17
N SER A 265 17.07 13.21 1.39
CA SER A 265 17.18 14.26 2.39
C SER A 265 17.37 13.72 3.80
N CYS A 266 17.92 14.57 4.65
CA CYS A 266 18.03 14.35 6.08
C CYS A 266 17.89 15.68 6.80
N ASP A 267 16.96 15.77 7.74
CA ASP A 267 16.81 16.93 8.59
C ASP A 267 17.89 16.93 9.68
N VAL A 268 18.63 18.00 9.74
CA VAL A 268 19.68 18.24 10.71
C VAL A 268 19.40 19.53 11.48
N GLU A 269 20.22 19.85 12.45
CA GLU A 269 20.07 21.13 13.16
C GLU A 269 20.28 22.30 12.18
N GLY A 270 19.34 23.24 12.19
CA GLY A 270 19.37 24.45 11.37
C GLY A 270 18.97 24.27 9.91
N GLY A 271 18.68 23.05 9.41
CA GLY A 271 18.30 22.87 8.03
C GLY A 271 18.10 21.44 7.54
N THR A 272 18.16 21.28 6.24
CA THR A 272 17.96 19.99 5.55
C THR A 272 19.12 19.71 4.58
N LEU A 273 19.78 18.58 4.74
CA LEU A 273 20.71 18.05 3.74
C LEU A 273 19.95 17.46 2.57
N ILE A 274 20.48 17.65 1.37
CA ILE A 274 19.82 17.24 0.13
C ILE A 274 20.85 16.58 -0.79
N SER A 275 20.48 15.44 -1.37
CA SER A 275 21.30 14.79 -2.38
C SER A 275 20.48 14.33 -3.58
N SER A 276 21.12 14.28 -4.74
CA SER A 276 20.51 13.84 -5.99
C SER A 276 20.60 12.31 -6.13
N TYR A 277 19.60 11.74 -6.77
CA TYR A 277 19.65 10.35 -7.25
C TYR A 277 20.76 10.12 -8.28
N ARG A 278 21.16 11.16 -8.99
CA ARG A 278 22.20 11.08 -10.03
C ARG A 278 23.58 11.40 -9.46
N SER A 279 24.58 10.68 -9.96
CA SER A 279 25.98 11.01 -9.71
C SER A 279 26.35 12.34 -10.40
N GLY A 280 27.28 13.07 -9.82
CA GLY A 280 27.82 14.28 -10.45
C GLY A 280 27.41 15.61 -9.82
N THR A 281 26.48 15.62 -8.88
CA THR A 281 25.90 16.87 -8.32
C THR A 281 26.32 17.18 -6.89
N GLY A 282 26.93 16.24 -6.18
CA GLY A 282 27.35 16.45 -4.79
C GLY A 282 26.21 16.47 -3.78
N MET A 283 26.41 17.22 -2.70
CA MET A 283 25.43 17.35 -1.61
C MET A 283 25.20 18.83 -1.28
N LEU A 284 23.96 19.17 -1.03
CA LEU A 284 23.50 20.53 -0.70
C LEU A 284 22.98 20.58 0.74
N PHE A 285 23.00 21.76 1.32
CA PHE A 285 22.34 22.09 2.57
C PHE A 285 21.38 23.26 2.36
N PHE A 286 20.14 23.08 2.74
CA PHE A 286 19.13 24.14 2.82
C PHE A 286 19.07 24.68 4.25
N ASP A 287 19.34 25.97 4.40
CA ASP A 287 19.34 26.66 5.68
C ASP A 287 17.94 27.16 6.02
N ASN A 288 17.40 26.69 7.14
CA ASN A 288 16.03 27.02 7.57
C ASN A 288 15.86 28.51 7.94
N THR A 289 16.91 29.21 8.32
CA THR A 289 16.86 30.62 8.73
C THR A 289 16.91 31.55 7.52
N THR A 290 17.89 31.35 6.66
CA THR A 290 18.12 32.21 5.49
C THR A 290 17.33 31.79 4.25
N LYS A 291 16.77 30.59 4.26
CA LYS A 291 16.13 29.95 3.08
C LYS A 291 17.06 29.86 1.86
N ALA A 292 18.35 29.82 2.10
CA ALA A 292 19.38 29.68 1.07
C ALA A 292 19.81 28.21 0.93
N ILE A 293 20.25 27.84 -0.27
CA ILE A 293 20.89 26.56 -0.54
C ILE A 293 22.37 26.78 -0.79
N MET A 294 23.21 26.02 -0.10
CA MET A 294 24.66 25.99 -0.31
C MET A 294 25.14 24.58 -0.66
N GLN A 295 26.12 24.49 -1.50
CA GLN A 295 26.80 23.23 -1.79
C GLN A 295 27.81 22.94 -0.68
N VAL A 296 27.59 21.83 0.05
CA VAL A 296 28.43 21.42 1.18
C VAL A 296 29.43 20.32 0.80
N SER A 297 29.20 19.64 -0.31
CA SER A 297 30.16 18.70 -0.89
C SER A 297 30.04 18.69 -2.41
N ASN A 298 31.19 18.77 -3.08
CA ASN A 298 31.32 18.62 -4.54
C ASN A 298 31.68 17.20 -4.97
N LEU A 299 31.73 16.26 -4.04
CA LEU A 299 31.99 14.85 -4.36
C LEU A 299 30.81 14.28 -5.11
N SER A 300 31.08 13.91 -6.36
CA SER A 300 30.10 13.55 -7.38
C SER A 300 29.47 12.16 -7.19
N TYR A 301 28.98 11.87 -6.00
CA TYR A 301 28.38 10.58 -5.68
C TYR A 301 26.91 10.73 -5.29
N ARG A 302 26.15 9.65 -5.41
CA ARG A 302 24.77 9.56 -4.95
C ARG A 302 24.77 9.26 -3.45
N TRP A 303 24.64 10.31 -2.61
CA TRP A 303 24.51 10.20 -1.17
C TRP A 303 23.05 9.88 -0.83
N GLN A 304 22.77 8.64 -0.50
CA GLN A 304 21.38 8.18 -0.33
C GLN A 304 21.07 7.64 1.07
N TYR A 305 22.08 7.36 1.85
CA TYR A 305 21.95 6.90 3.21
C TYR A 305 22.41 8.00 4.15
N PHE A 306 21.55 8.33 5.08
CA PHE A 306 21.79 9.37 6.07
C PHE A 306 21.48 8.84 7.45
N CYS A 307 22.27 9.24 8.43
CA CYS A 307 22.04 9.00 9.84
C CYS A 307 22.27 10.29 10.59
N LYS A 308 21.19 10.85 11.15
CA LYS A 308 21.28 12.04 12.00
C LYS A 308 22.02 11.69 13.28
N THR A 309 22.92 12.58 13.72
CA THR A 309 23.68 12.56 14.97
C THR A 309 23.48 13.89 15.71
N ASP A 310 23.91 13.99 16.96
CA ASP A 310 23.71 15.22 17.74
C ASP A 310 24.50 16.41 17.17
N GLY A 311 25.66 16.17 16.55
CA GLY A 311 26.47 17.23 15.94
C GLY A 311 26.19 17.47 14.44
N GLY A 312 25.35 16.62 13.80
CA GLY A 312 25.13 16.75 12.36
C GLY A 312 24.55 15.51 11.69
N ALA A 313 25.21 15.01 10.64
CA ALA A 313 24.78 13.77 9.97
C ALA A 313 25.94 13.00 9.34
N VAL A 314 25.87 11.70 9.48
CA VAL A 314 26.70 10.75 8.73
C VAL A 314 26.00 10.43 7.42
N CYS A 315 26.73 10.52 6.32
CA CYS A 315 26.21 10.30 4.97
C CYS A 315 27.04 9.25 4.23
N SER A 316 26.37 8.37 3.51
CA SER A 316 27.05 7.38 2.68
C SER A 316 26.34 7.12 1.35
N SER A 317 27.03 6.41 0.47
CA SER A 317 26.56 6.10 -0.89
C SER A 317 26.63 4.60 -1.14
N SER A 318 25.77 4.09 -2.01
CA SER A 318 25.86 2.71 -2.51
C SER A 318 26.97 2.48 -3.54
N VAL A 319 27.63 3.55 -3.99
CA VAL A 319 28.68 3.47 -5.01
C VAL A 319 30.04 3.14 -4.39
N SER A 320 30.82 2.34 -5.09
CA SER A 320 32.15 1.92 -4.65
C SER A 320 33.13 3.11 -4.49
N GLY A 321 34.03 3.02 -3.52
CA GLY A 321 35.12 4.02 -3.33
C GLY A 321 34.67 5.36 -2.75
N THR A 322 33.40 5.49 -2.32
CA THR A 322 32.86 6.77 -1.82
C THR A 322 33.25 7.06 -0.38
N GLY A 323 33.35 6.00 0.45
CA GLY A 323 33.57 6.15 1.88
C GLY A 323 32.36 6.73 2.64
N ILE A 324 32.68 7.44 3.72
CA ILE A 324 31.69 8.07 4.59
C ILE A 324 31.97 9.56 4.66
N LEU A 325 30.95 10.39 4.49
CA LEU A 325 30.97 11.82 4.81
C LEU A 325 30.36 12.07 6.18
N TYR A 326 30.87 13.06 6.86
CA TYR A 326 30.24 13.69 8.01
C TYR A 326 29.90 15.14 7.66
N PHE A 327 28.66 15.52 7.88
CA PHE A 327 28.20 16.89 7.83
C PHE A 327 28.13 17.43 9.25
N ASP A 328 28.81 18.52 9.49
CA ASP A 328 28.79 19.27 10.75
C ASP A 328 27.74 20.38 10.68
N SER A 329 26.78 20.36 11.59
CA SER A 329 25.66 21.31 11.60
C SER A 329 26.06 22.72 12.02
N GLU A 330 27.09 22.88 12.87
CA GLU A 330 27.55 24.18 13.36
C GLU A 330 28.34 24.92 12.26
N SER A 331 29.32 24.29 11.69
CA SER A 331 30.13 24.85 10.60
C SER A 331 29.45 24.82 9.23
N LYS A 332 28.38 24.05 9.08
CA LYS A 332 27.65 23.80 7.82
C LYS A 332 28.57 23.29 6.70
N THR A 333 29.50 22.42 7.05
CA THR A 333 30.48 21.83 6.13
C THR A 333 30.39 20.30 6.13
N ALA A 334 30.66 19.69 4.99
CA ALA A 334 30.77 18.24 4.88
C ALA A 334 32.16 17.82 4.51
N GLN A 335 32.74 16.89 5.26
CA GLN A 335 34.04 16.33 5.03
C GLN A 335 34.00 14.81 4.94
N ARG A 336 34.92 14.24 4.14
CA ARG A 336 35.10 12.80 4.09
C ARG A 336 35.91 12.36 5.32
N VAL A 337 35.24 11.59 6.18
CA VAL A 337 35.84 11.12 7.44
C VAL A 337 36.37 9.69 7.37
N TYR A 338 35.89 8.92 6.36
CA TYR A 338 36.39 7.58 6.08
C TYR A 338 36.47 7.39 4.56
N ASN A 339 37.66 7.07 4.04
CA ASN A 339 37.95 7.11 2.61
C ASN A 339 38.09 5.74 1.94
N THR A 340 37.87 4.67 2.66
CA THR A 340 37.95 3.31 2.14
C THR A 340 36.55 2.67 2.18
N GLY A 341 36.28 1.81 1.23
CA GLY A 341 35.12 0.93 1.28
C GLY A 341 34.10 1.12 0.19
N TYR A 342 33.22 0.15 0.13
CA TYR A 342 32.01 0.10 -0.67
C TYR A 342 30.79 0.49 0.18
N GLY A 343 29.81 1.09 -0.46
CA GLY A 343 28.49 1.37 0.00
C GLY A 343 28.16 1.00 1.44
N TYR A 344 28.37 1.93 2.37
CA TYR A 344 27.90 1.78 3.73
C TYR A 344 26.39 2.01 3.74
N SER A 345 25.61 0.95 3.49
CA SER A 345 24.15 1.04 3.34
C SER A 345 23.37 0.85 4.65
N TYR A 346 24.03 0.39 5.67
CA TYR A 346 23.43 0.21 6.99
C TYR A 346 24.03 1.24 7.94
N LEU A 347 23.20 2.20 8.31
CA LEU A 347 23.53 3.27 9.25
C LEU A 347 22.57 3.19 10.44
N THR A 348 23.12 3.23 11.64
CA THR A 348 22.31 3.19 12.86
C THR A 348 22.83 4.23 13.85
N ALA A 349 21.94 5.16 14.23
CA ALA A 349 22.24 6.13 15.27
C ALA A 349 22.42 5.43 16.61
N VAL A 350 23.50 5.78 17.30
CA VAL A 350 23.81 5.35 18.66
C VAL A 350 24.09 6.60 19.51
N LYS A 351 24.12 6.47 20.82
CA LYS A 351 24.49 7.60 21.67
C LYS A 351 25.92 8.04 21.35
N GLY A 352 26.08 9.30 20.98
CA GLY A 352 27.35 9.92 20.65
C GLY A 352 27.85 9.67 19.24
N GLY A 353 26.98 9.23 18.29
CA GLY A 353 27.37 9.09 16.89
C GLY A 353 26.55 8.07 16.07
N CYS A 354 27.20 7.44 15.11
CA CYS A 354 26.58 6.51 14.17
C CYS A 354 27.47 5.28 13.91
N LEU A 355 26.86 4.11 13.88
CA LEU A 355 27.48 2.89 13.37
C LEU A 355 27.19 2.77 11.87
N CYS A 356 28.20 2.46 11.09
CA CYS A 356 28.14 2.33 9.63
C CYS A 356 28.64 0.95 9.21
N SER A 357 27.84 0.18 8.52
CA SER A 357 28.25 -1.10 7.94
C SER A 357 28.09 -1.12 6.44
N SER A 358 29.04 -1.75 5.78
CA SER A 358 29.03 -1.96 4.35
C SER A 358 28.24 -3.20 3.95
N SER A 359 27.62 -3.15 2.76
CA SER A 359 27.03 -4.32 2.09
C SER A 359 28.06 -5.31 1.53
N GLN A 360 29.37 -5.04 1.72
CA GLN A 360 30.46 -5.90 1.26
C GLN A 360 31.30 -6.40 2.44
N ILE A 361 31.61 -7.69 2.43
CA ILE A 361 32.33 -8.37 3.51
C ILE A 361 33.71 -7.73 3.83
N SER A 362 34.34 -7.12 2.86
CA SER A 362 35.73 -6.62 2.97
C SER A 362 35.86 -5.33 3.80
N TYR A 363 34.77 -4.68 4.26
CA TYR A 363 34.87 -3.33 4.83
C TYR A 363 34.35 -3.19 6.27
N GLY A 364 33.81 -4.24 6.84
CA GLY A 364 33.51 -4.33 8.26
C GLY A 364 32.55 -3.28 8.81
N LEU A 365 32.82 -2.84 10.03
CA LEU A 365 32.00 -1.91 10.80
C LEU A 365 32.82 -0.69 11.21
N VAL A 366 32.29 0.50 10.96
CA VAL A 366 32.91 1.79 11.30
C VAL A 366 31.98 2.55 12.26
N TYR A 367 32.54 3.15 13.28
CA TYR A 367 31.86 4.12 14.15
C TYR A 367 32.31 5.53 13.78
N VAL A 368 31.37 6.43 13.62
CA VAL A 368 31.60 7.88 13.44
C VAL A 368 30.95 8.60 14.60
N ASP A 369 31.72 9.37 15.36
CA ASP A 369 31.20 10.13 16.49
C ASP A 369 30.56 11.47 16.07
N ASP A 370 29.92 12.16 17.03
CA ASP A 370 29.24 13.44 16.82
C ASP A 370 30.20 14.58 16.42
N SER A 371 31.52 14.41 16.54
CA SER A 371 32.54 15.34 16.04
C SER A 371 33.01 15.03 14.63
N GLY A 372 32.50 13.95 14.02
CA GLY A 372 32.94 13.48 12.71
C GLY A 372 34.25 12.67 12.72
N THR A 373 34.70 12.20 13.91
CA THR A 373 35.84 11.30 13.98
C THR A 373 35.43 9.86 13.68
N ALA A 374 36.04 9.27 12.65
CA ALA A 374 35.75 7.90 12.24
C ALA A 374 36.74 6.89 12.80
N LYS A 375 36.24 5.77 13.34
CA LYS A 375 37.03 4.66 13.88
C LYS A 375 36.54 3.34 13.29
N ALA A 376 37.41 2.59 12.62
CA ALA A 376 37.12 1.22 12.25
C ALA A 376 37.08 0.33 13.50
N LEU A 377 35.94 -0.30 13.74
CA LEU A 377 35.73 -1.24 14.86
C LEU A 377 36.12 -2.66 14.49
N VAL A 378 35.80 -3.04 13.25
CA VAL A 378 36.15 -4.34 12.64
C VAL A 378 36.43 -4.10 11.18
N SER A 379 37.50 -4.72 10.66
CA SER A 379 37.97 -4.52 9.28
C SER A 379 37.28 -5.41 8.24
N THR A 380 36.54 -6.44 8.68
CA THR A 380 35.89 -7.43 7.81
C THR A 380 34.54 -7.81 8.34
N GLY A 381 33.72 -8.47 7.51
CA GLY A 381 32.40 -8.96 7.87
C GLY A 381 31.26 -8.06 7.37
N TYR A 382 30.13 -8.69 7.10
CA TYR A 382 28.90 -8.03 6.66
C TYR A 382 27.95 -7.89 7.85
N TRP A 383 27.93 -6.70 8.47
CA TRP A 383 27.19 -6.37 9.68
C TRP A 383 25.86 -5.68 9.31
N SER A 384 24.87 -6.47 8.90
CA SER A 384 23.59 -5.94 8.42
C SER A 384 22.53 -5.77 9.49
N MET A 385 22.71 -6.40 10.64
CA MET A 385 21.76 -6.37 11.73
C MET A 385 22.32 -5.52 12.86
N MET A 386 21.68 -4.38 13.09
CA MET A 386 22.00 -3.45 14.17
C MET A 386 20.71 -3.10 14.90
N LYS A 387 20.63 -3.42 16.18
CA LYS A 387 19.48 -3.14 17.04
C LYS A 387 19.91 -2.34 18.26
N ARG A 388 19.43 -1.12 18.35
CA ARG A 388 19.62 -0.31 19.54
C ARG A 388 18.83 -0.90 20.72
N VAL A 389 19.48 -1.03 21.89
CA VAL A 389 18.90 -1.46 23.16
C VAL A 389 19.41 -0.51 24.25
N GLY A 390 18.53 0.37 24.71
CA GLY A 390 18.94 1.50 25.55
C GLY A 390 19.93 2.43 24.84
N ASP A 391 21.05 2.72 25.48
CA ASP A 391 22.14 3.52 24.90
C ASP A 391 23.09 2.71 24.01
N ASN A 392 23.07 1.38 24.09
CA ASN A 392 23.97 0.47 23.40
C ASN A 392 23.36 -0.05 22.08
N CYS A 393 24.19 -0.74 21.29
CA CYS A 393 23.72 -1.35 20.05
C CYS A 393 24.21 -2.81 19.94
N LEU A 394 23.28 -3.73 19.77
CA LEU A 394 23.59 -5.11 19.38
C LEU A 394 23.85 -5.15 17.89
N VAL A 395 24.92 -5.79 17.49
CA VAL A 395 25.37 -5.89 16.11
C VAL A 395 25.63 -7.34 15.73
N SER A 396 25.06 -7.75 14.60
CA SER A 396 25.29 -9.09 14.04
C SER A 396 25.43 -9.03 12.52
N GLY A 397 26.08 -10.03 11.97
CA GLY A 397 26.32 -10.10 10.52
C GLY A 397 25.73 -11.35 9.89
N THR A 398 25.66 -11.34 8.55
CA THR A 398 25.16 -12.49 7.77
C THR A 398 26.18 -13.60 7.56
N SER A 399 27.46 -13.36 7.82
CA SER A 399 28.47 -14.40 7.75
C SER A 399 28.62 -15.14 9.08
N SER A 400 28.90 -16.44 9.02
CA SER A 400 29.11 -17.30 10.19
C SER A 400 30.19 -16.79 11.16
N ASP A 401 31.10 -15.96 10.70
CA ASP A 401 32.24 -15.48 11.47
C ASP A 401 31.95 -14.19 12.27
N CYS A 402 30.82 -13.54 12.01
CA CYS A 402 30.49 -12.26 12.66
C CYS A 402 30.05 -12.43 14.12
N GLY A 403 29.21 -13.41 14.43
CA GLY A 403 28.62 -13.59 15.76
C GLY A 403 27.73 -12.44 16.20
N LEU A 404 27.43 -12.41 17.49
CA LEU A 404 26.73 -11.32 18.15
C LEU A 404 27.72 -10.48 18.94
N ARG A 405 27.68 -9.17 18.72
CA ARG A 405 28.56 -8.21 19.40
C ARG A 405 27.75 -7.07 20.00
N LEU A 406 28.29 -6.49 21.06
CA LEU A 406 27.78 -5.28 21.68
C LEU A 406 28.68 -4.11 21.33
N PHE A 407 28.11 -3.08 20.73
CA PHE A 407 28.72 -1.77 20.72
C PHE A 407 28.29 -1.02 22.00
N ASP A 408 29.24 -0.73 22.85
CA ASP A 408 29.07 0.06 24.06
C ASP A 408 29.27 1.54 23.71
N SER A 409 28.22 2.32 23.83
CA SER A 409 28.25 3.74 23.43
C SER A 409 29.06 4.61 24.37
N GLU A 410 29.29 4.21 25.60
CA GLU A 410 30.09 4.95 26.57
C GLU A 410 31.60 4.77 26.31
N SER A 411 32.06 3.54 26.23
CA SER A 411 33.45 3.21 25.96
C SER A 411 33.83 3.28 24.47
N LYS A 412 32.85 3.38 23.57
CA LYS A 412 33.01 3.35 22.11
C LYS A 412 33.81 2.12 21.62
N THR A 413 33.51 0.98 22.24
CA THR A 413 34.14 -0.29 21.95
C THR A 413 33.13 -1.34 21.50
N LEU A 414 33.64 -2.33 20.74
CA LEU A 414 32.86 -3.45 20.27
C LEU A 414 33.34 -4.74 20.98
N THR A 415 32.47 -5.37 21.77
CA THR A 415 32.78 -6.59 22.50
C THR A 415 31.98 -7.77 21.96
N SER A 416 32.61 -8.96 21.91
CA SER A 416 31.90 -10.18 21.53
C SER A 416 31.02 -10.66 22.67
N LEU A 417 29.72 -10.86 22.42
CA LEU A 417 28.76 -11.39 23.37
C LEU A 417 28.54 -12.89 23.19
N TYR A 418 28.47 -13.32 21.93
CA TYR A 418 28.20 -14.73 21.62
C TYR A 418 28.88 -15.13 20.30
N GLY A 419 29.29 -16.38 20.18
CA GLY A 419 30.12 -16.89 19.08
C GLY A 419 29.44 -16.87 17.70
N SER A 420 30.16 -17.41 16.77
CA SER A 420 30.08 -17.36 15.30
C SER A 420 28.76 -17.81 14.70
N TYR A 421 27.70 -17.00 14.74
CA TYR A 421 26.42 -17.33 14.11
C TYR A 421 25.68 -16.07 13.65
N TYR A 422 24.70 -16.26 12.78
CA TYR A 422 23.84 -15.21 12.24
C TYR A 422 22.64 -14.96 13.15
N TRP A 423 22.62 -13.83 13.85
CA TRP A 423 21.56 -13.38 14.72
C TRP A 423 20.78 -12.26 14.02
N ASN A 424 19.54 -12.51 13.63
CA ASN A 424 18.76 -11.55 12.83
C ASN A 424 17.35 -11.24 13.39
N CYS A 425 16.96 -11.90 14.43
CA CYS A 425 15.66 -11.72 15.06
C CYS A 425 15.86 -11.09 16.43
N PHE A 426 15.47 -9.83 16.59
CA PHE A 426 15.62 -9.05 17.81
C PHE A 426 14.27 -8.57 18.30
N GLN A 427 13.94 -8.88 19.55
CA GLN A 427 12.73 -8.40 20.19
C GLN A 427 13.08 -7.71 21.49
N GLU A 428 12.84 -6.40 21.54
CA GLU A 428 13.03 -5.61 22.76
C GLU A 428 12.02 -6.04 23.83
N VAL A 429 12.51 -6.22 25.04
CA VAL A 429 11.76 -6.53 26.24
C VAL A 429 12.23 -5.66 27.38
N GLU A 430 11.52 -5.62 28.48
CA GLU A 430 11.90 -4.80 29.61
C GLU A 430 13.27 -5.20 30.15
N GLY A 431 14.20 -4.23 30.16
CA GLY A 431 15.57 -4.39 30.64
C GLY A 431 16.53 -5.05 29.65
N GLY A 432 16.11 -5.36 28.40
CA GLY A 432 17.00 -6.00 27.43
C GLY A 432 16.38 -6.37 26.10
N CYS A 433 16.89 -7.45 25.53
CA CYS A 433 16.46 -7.90 24.21
C CYS A 433 16.52 -9.45 24.10
N LEU A 434 15.45 -10.04 23.60
CA LEU A 434 15.48 -11.44 23.14
C LEU A 434 16.07 -11.49 21.73
N ILE A 435 16.94 -12.48 21.50
CA ILE A 435 17.70 -12.59 20.25
C ILE A 435 17.61 -14.02 19.74
N GLY A 436 17.11 -14.15 18.54
CA GLY A 436 16.97 -15.42 17.84
C GLY A 436 17.59 -15.41 16.46
N SER A 437 17.44 -16.51 15.75
CA SER A 437 17.94 -16.65 14.39
C SER A 437 16.96 -17.41 13.50
N SER A 438 16.85 -16.95 12.26
CA SER A 438 16.05 -17.61 11.20
C SER A 438 16.86 -18.58 10.33
N ASN A 439 18.18 -18.72 10.53
CA ASN A 439 19.05 -19.33 9.52
C ASN A 439 19.80 -20.63 9.93
N SER A 440 19.78 -21.07 11.17
CA SER A 440 20.55 -22.26 11.55
C SER A 440 19.96 -23.00 12.75
N SER A 441 19.99 -24.30 12.67
CA SER A 441 19.48 -25.21 13.70
C SER A 441 20.29 -25.27 14.98
N THR A 442 21.44 -24.58 15.07
CA THR A 442 22.39 -24.76 16.19
C THR A 442 22.53 -23.55 17.11
N GLN A 443 21.76 -22.48 16.89
CA GLN A 443 22.01 -21.20 17.58
C GLN A 443 21.28 -21.04 18.91
N GLY A 444 20.01 -21.25 18.95
CA GLY A 444 19.23 -21.09 20.17
C GLY A 444 18.55 -19.72 20.31
N LEU A 445 18.05 -19.46 21.51
CA LEU A 445 17.45 -18.21 21.94
C LEU A 445 18.32 -17.58 23.05
N LEU A 446 18.72 -16.33 22.84
CA LEU A 446 19.49 -15.55 23.81
C LEU A 446 18.61 -14.48 24.44
N TYR A 447 18.97 -14.10 25.67
CA TYR A 447 18.54 -12.86 26.30
C TYR A 447 19.77 -11.99 26.54
N TYR A 448 19.74 -10.77 26.02
CA TYR A 448 20.72 -9.73 26.34
C TYR A 448 20.18 -8.89 27.49
N ASP A 449 20.93 -8.79 28.59
CA ASP A 449 20.65 -7.92 29.72
C ASP A 449 21.38 -6.58 29.53
N ASN A 450 20.62 -5.49 29.42
CA ASN A 450 21.18 -4.17 29.15
C ASN A 450 21.94 -3.59 30.35
N SER A 451 21.59 -3.97 31.57
CA SER A 451 22.26 -3.50 32.79
C SER A 451 23.58 -4.23 33.04
N ALA A 452 23.57 -5.55 32.84
CA ALA A 452 24.76 -6.37 33.00
C ALA A 452 25.67 -6.33 31.75
N LYS A 453 25.17 -5.86 30.62
CA LYS A 453 25.84 -5.88 29.28
C LYS A 453 26.31 -7.27 28.88
N THR A 454 25.54 -8.31 29.19
CA THR A 454 25.86 -9.73 28.92
C THR A 454 24.71 -10.45 28.23
N CYS A 455 25.03 -11.55 27.54
CA CYS A 455 24.04 -12.45 26.97
C CYS A 455 23.96 -13.76 27.73
N ILE A 456 22.75 -14.26 27.91
CA ILE A 456 22.44 -15.55 28.51
C ILE A 456 21.76 -16.42 27.45
N LEU A 457 22.22 -17.68 27.29
CA LEU A 457 21.54 -18.66 26.46
C LEU A 457 20.32 -19.20 27.21
N LEU A 458 19.13 -18.88 26.76
CA LEU A 458 17.87 -19.36 27.32
C LEU A 458 17.51 -20.78 26.85
N LEU A 459 17.68 -21.03 25.56
CA LEU A 459 17.42 -22.32 24.91
C LEU A 459 18.48 -22.60 23.85
N SER A 460 18.90 -23.84 23.73
CA SER A 460 19.73 -24.33 22.63
C SER A 460 18.86 -24.77 21.45
N GLY A 461 19.40 -24.73 20.23
CA GLY A 461 18.75 -25.27 19.01
C GLY A 461 17.81 -24.24 18.32
N THR A 462 17.37 -24.58 17.23
CA THR A 462 16.47 -24.20 16.15
C THR A 462 15.74 -22.83 16.14
N TYR A 463 15.90 -22.07 15.06
CA TYR A 463 15.03 -21.06 14.40
C TYR A 463 14.05 -20.28 15.31
N TRP A 464 14.53 -19.71 16.42
CA TRP A 464 13.73 -18.84 17.29
C TRP A 464 13.57 -17.47 16.66
N GLN A 465 12.45 -17.22 15.98
CA GLN A 465 12.28 -15.99 15.21
C GLN A 465 10.92 -15.32 15.42
N HIS A 466 9.97 -15.99 16.05
CA HIS A 466 8.65 -15.45 16.25
C HIS A 466 8.48 -14.98 17.69
N PHE A 467 8.26 -13.69 17.83
CA PHE A 467 8.11 -12.98 19.08
C PHE A 467 6.80 -12.20 19.11
N LYS A 468 6.09 -12.28 20.22
CA LYS A 468 4.91 -11.46 20.46
C LYS A 468 5.00 -10.84 21.86
N THR A 469 5.21 -9.53 21.91
CA THR A 469 5.20 -8.77 23.17
C THR A 469 3.83 -8.77 23.80
N THR A 470 3.82 -8.90 25.12
CA THR A 470 2.67 -8.76 25.99
C THR A 470 2.98 -7.72 27.04
N THR A 471 2.03 -7.39 27.93
CA THR A 471 2.23 -6.37 28.97
C THR A 471 3.32 -6.74 29.97
N LYS A 472 3.51 -8.05 30.25
CA LYS A 472 4.44 -8.53 31.31
C LYS A 472 5.63 -9.34 30.75
N GLY A 473 5.71 -9.54 29.44
CA GLY A 473 6.75 -10.38 28.85
C GLY A 473 6.67 -10.53 27.33
N CYS A 474 7.09 -11.70 26.87
CA CYS A 474 7.09 -12.00 25.44
C CYS A 474 6.83 -13.48 25.18
N LEU A 475 5.85 -13.79 24.35
CA LEU A 475 5.66 -15.12 23.81
C LEU A 475 6.70 -15.39 22.72
N VAL A 476 7.25 -16.60 22.72
CA VAL A 476 8.34 -17.00 21.83
C VAL A 476 8.01 -18.35 21.20
N SER A 477 8.19 -18.45 19.89
CA SER A 477 8.10 -19.72 19.18
C SER A 477 9.16 -19.85 18.09
N ALA A 478 9.38 -21.08 17.66
CA ALA A 478 10.33 -21.41 16.62
C ALA A 478 9.62 -21.72 15.29
N ASP A 479 10.29 -21.40 14.18
CA ASP A 479 9.90 -21.83 12.83
C ASP A 479 10.62 -23.15 12.46
N SER A 480 10.27 -24.20 13.15
CA SER A 480 10.90 -25.51 12.98
C SER A 480 9.85 -26.59 12.85
N SER A 481 10.15 -27.59 12.03
CA SER A 481 9.34 -28.82 11.92
C SER A 481 9.39 -29.73 13.16
N THR A 482 10.16 -29.34 14.18
CA THR A 482 10.23 -30.06 15.44
C THR A 482 9.22 -29.50 16.45
N ASN A 483 8.63 -30.39 17.25
CA ASN A 483 7.64 -30.03 18.27
C ASN A 483 8.29 -29.28 19.44
N LEU A 484 8.53 -27.98 19.27
CA LEU A 484 9.15 -27.15 20.31
C LEU A 484 8.13 -26.43 21.20
N GLY A 485 6.89 -26.26 20.73
CA GLY A 485 5.84 -25.61 21.49
C GLY A 485 5.96 -24.08 21.55
N ILE A 486 5.45 -23.54 22.64
CA ILE A 486 5.44 -22.10 22.93
C ILE A 486 6.08 -21.85 24.29
N TYR A 487 6.87 -20.80 24.34
CA TYR A 487 7.51 -20.32 25.56
C TYR A 487 7.07 -18.90 25.87
N TYR A 488 7.15 -18.54 27.15
CA TYR A 488 6.88 -17.22 27.64
C TYR A 488 8.09 -16.69 28.43
N PHE A 489 8.66 -15.61 27.97
CA PHE A 489 9.69 -14.87 28.67
C PHE A 489 9.03 -13.86 29.62
N LYS A 490 9.34 -13.95 30.91
CA LYS A 490 8.83 -13.05 31.97
C LYS A 490 9.76 -11.86 32.17
N ASN A 491 9.27 -10.66 32.00
CA ASN A 491 10.07 -9.45 32.21
C ASN A 491 10.58 -9.31 33.65
N SER A 492 9.78 -9.74 34.63
CA SER A 492 10.10 -9.58 36.04
C SER A 492 11.25 -10.48 36.54
N SER A 493 11.24 -11.76 36.14
CA SER A 493 12.24 -12.74 36.60
C SER A 493 13.35 -12.99 35.57
N LYS A 494 13.19 -12.51 34.32
CA LYS A 494 14.09 -12.81 33.20
C LYS A 494 14.17 -14.29 32.85
N GLU A 495 13.16 -15.05 33.25
CA GLU A 495 13.06 -16.47 33.03
C GLU A 495 12.20 -16.81 31.81
N LEU A 496 12.53 -17.90 31.14
CA LEU A 496 11.75 -18.45 30.06
C LEU A 496 10.97 -19.67 30.56
N VAL A 497 9.66 -19.58 30.52
CA VAL A 497 8.76 -20.66 30.96
C VAL A 497 8.15 -21.32 29.74
N LYS A 498 8.19 -22.65 29.70
CA LYS A 498 7.51 -23.40 28.66
C LYS A 498 6.01 -23.47 28.95
N LEU A 499 5.20 -22.96 28.05
CA LEU A 499 3.74 -22.95 28.16
C LEU A 499 3.08 -24.17 27.51
N MET A 500 3.67 -24.67 26.44
CA MET A 500 3.12 -25.77 25.66
C MET A 500 4.24 -26.66 25.09
N ASP A 501 4.06 -27.98 25.15
CA ASP A 501 5.08 -28.95 24.76
C ASP A 501 4.99 -29.39 23.30
N THR A 502 3.88 -29.09 22.63
CA THR A 502 3.57 -29.64 21.31
C THR A 502 3.42 -28.56 20.26
N GLY A 503 3.63 -28.95 19.02
CA GLY A 503 3.39 -28.10 17.86
C GLY A 503 4.57 -27.27 17.43
N TYR A 504 4.48 -26.75 16.22
CA TYR A 504 5.51 -25.94 15.56
C TYR A 504 4.88 -24.80 14.74
N CYS A 505 5.70 -23.85 14.32
CA CYS A 505 5.30 -22.70 13.52
C CYS A 505 4.15 -21.89 14.15
N TRP A 506 4.24 -21.60 15.45
CA TRP A 506 3.29 -20.79 16.17
C TRP A 506 3.59 -19.30 15.96
N TYR A 507 3.12 -18.72 14.86
CA TYR A 507 3.37 -17.32 14.55
C TYR A 507 2.13 -16.53 14.10
N SER A 508 0.97 -17.13 14.17
CA SER A 508 -0.27 -16.39 14.02
C SER A 508 -0.75 -15.93 15.38
N TRP A 509 -0.57 -14.63 15.64
CA TRP A 509 -0.86 -13.96 16.88
C TRP A 509 -1.99 -12.95 16.68
N VAL A 510 -3.04 -13.02 17.48
CA VAL A 510 -4.17 -12.07 17.43
C VAL A 510 -4.40 -11.51 18.83
N ASP A 511 -4.24 -10.20 18.98
CA ASP A 511 -4.48 -9.52 20.23
C ASP A 511 -5.95 -9.59 20.63
N THR A 512 -6.20 -9.83 21.90
CA THR A 512 -7.52 -9.85 22.52
C THR A 512 -7.49 -9.07 23.81
N ASP A 513 -8.64 -8.74 24.35
CA ASP A 513 -8.70 -8.15 25.69
C ASP A 513 -8.20 -9.15 26.74
N GLY A 514 -7.09 -8.81 27.41
CA GLY A 514 -6.44 -9.60 28.45
C GLY A 514 -5.64 -10.81 27.95
N GLY A 515 -5.29 -10.88 26.65
CA GLY A 515 -4.45 -11.98 26.16
C GLY A 515 -4.19 -12.00 24.66
N VAL A 516 -3.74 -13.15 24.18
CA VAL A 516 -3.38 -13.38 22.78
C VAL A 516 -3.93 -14.72 22.30
N LEU A 517 -4.65 -14.70 21.18
CA LEU A 517 -4.97 -15.92 20.45
C LEU A 517 -3.77 -16.35 19.61
N ILE A 518 -3.49 -17.66 19.61
CA ILE A 518 -2.31 -18.27 19.04
C ILE A 518 -2.74 -19.40 18.12
N SER A 519 -2.24 -19.43 16.89
CA SER A 519 -2.41 -20.60 16.02
C SER A 519 -1.14 -20.95 15.26
N SER A 520 -1.03 -22.23 14.90
CA SER A 520 0.04 -22.71 14.03
C SER A 520 -0.27 -22.40 12.57
N ALA A 521 0.76 -22.05 11.79
CA ALA A 521 0.62 -21.79 10.36
C ALA A 521 0.66 -23.06 9.50
N SER A 522 1.10 -24.20 10.04
CA SER A 522 1.38 -25.39 9.25
C SER A 522 0.73 -26.70 9.75
N SER A 523 0.04 -26.69 10.88
CA SER A 523 -0.50 -27.93 11.47
C SER A 523 -1.86 -27.74 12.14
N TYR A 524 -2.67 -28.81 12.16
CA TYR A 524 -4.03 -28.88 12.70
C TYR A 524 -4.07 -28.85 14.23
N TYR A 525 -3.42 -27.85 14.85
CA TYR A 525 -3.47 -27.70 16.31
C TYR A 525 -4.61 -26.83 16.82
N GLY A 526 -5.33 -26.16 15.90
CA GLY A 526 -6.42 -25.27 16.26
C GLY A 526 -5.97 -23.89 16.76
N ILE A 527 -6.73 -23.33 17.68
CA ILE A 527 -6.48 -22.03 18.28
C ILE A 527 -6.36 -22.16 19.79
N TYR A 528 -5.31 -21.58 20.34
CA TYR A 528 -5.06 -21.45 21.75
C TYR A 528 -5.20 -20.00 22.17
N TRP A 529 -5.51 -19.77 23.43
CA TRP A 529 -5.54 -18.44 24.04
C TRP A 529 -4.56 -18.40 25.20
N PHE A 530 -3.65 -17.45 25.14
CA PHE A 530 -2.76 -17.08 26.24
C PHE A 530 -3.46 -16.04 27.08
N ASP A 531 -3.67 -16.33 28.35
CA ASP A 531 -4.16 -15.41 29.38
C ASP A 531 -2.99 -14.66 29.98
N GLU A 532 -2.92 -13.33 29.79
CA GLU A 532 -1.82 -12.50 30.32
C GLU A 532 -1.84 -12.37 31.85
N ILE A 533 -3.01 -12.55 32.49
CA ILE A 533 -3.15 -12.46 33.94
C ILE A 533 -2.71 -13.75 34.59
N ALA A 534 -3.22 -14.87 34.10
CA ALA A 534 -2.91 -16.20 34.63
C ALA A 534 -1.57 -16.74 34.11
N GLU A 535 -1.00 -16.16 33.07
CA GLU A 535 0.21 -16.60 32.35
C GLU A 535 0.12 -18.09 31.89
N THR A 536 -1.06 -18.47 31.41
CA THR A 536 -1.35 -19.84 30.97
C THR A 536 -1.91 -19.87 29.57
N VAL A 537 -1.71 -21.01 28.88
CA VAL A 537 -2.27 -21.27 27.55
C VAL A 537 -3.36 -22.31 27.63
N THR A 538 -4.52 -22.02 27.06
CA THR A 538 -5.66 -22.93 26.97
C THR A 538 -6.10 -23.11 25.53
N GLN A 539 -6.39 -24.36 25.11
CA GLN A 539 -6.96 -24.61 23.79
C GLN A 539 -8.42 -24.17 23.76
N LYS A 540 -8.75 -23.29 22.86
CA LYS A 540 -10.11 -22.76 22.66
C LYS A 540 -10.82 -23.37 21.47
N TYR A 541 -10.08 -23.85 20.49
CA TYR A 541 -10.59 -24.54 19.31
C TYR A 541 -9.59 -25.61 18.86
N ASN A 542 -10.05 -26.82 18.56
CA ASN A 542 -9.19 -27.98 18.34
C ASN A 542 -9.01 -28.38 16.87
N CYS A 543 -9.46 -27.56 15.94
CA CYS A 543 -9.38 -27.85 14.50
C CYS A 543 -8.69 -26.75 13.71
N GLY A 544 -8.13 -27.13 12.57
CA GLY A 544 -7.60 -26.21 11.58
C GLY A 544 -6.23 -25.63 11.91
N TYR A 545 -5.73 -24.85 10.96
CA TYR A 545 -4.43 -24.19 11.02
C TYR A 545 -4.46 -22.87 10.25
N ASN A 546 -3.43 -22.07 10.42
CA ASN A 546 -3.25 -20.81 9.67
C ASN A 546 -4.39 -19.77 9.90
N TRP A 547 -4.85 -19.68 11.14
CA TRP A 547 -5.88 -18.75 11.59
C TRP A 547 -5.26 -17.37 11.80
N ARG A 548 -5.07 -16.59 10.74
CA ARG A 548 -4.38 -15.29 10.80
C ARG A 548 -5.17 -14.11 10.25
N ASN A 549 -6.24 -14.38 9.54
CA ASN A 549 -7.09 -13.31 9.07
C ASN A 549 -8.12 -12.99 10.14
N VAL A 550 -8.19 -11.73 10.50
CA VAL A 550 -9.01 -11.23 11.59
C VAL A 550 -9.80 -10.03 11.13
N HIS A 551 -11.05 -10.01 11.51
CA HIS A 551 -11.93 -8.87 11.31
C HIS A 551 -12.63 -8.55 12.63
N GLU A 552 -12.51 -7.27 13.07
CA GLU A 552 -13.18 -6.79 14.28
C GLU A 552 -14.69 -6.72 14.03
N VAL A 553 -15.46 -7.26 14.97
CA VAL A 553 -16.91 -7.27 14.92
C VAL A 553 -17.48 -6.92 16.28
N ASP A 554 -18.78 -6.63 16.34
CA ASP A 554 -19.45 -6.30 17.59
C ASP A 554 -19.31 -7.45 18.61
N GLY A 555 -18.67 -7.16 19.75
CA GLY A 555 -18.47 -8.10 20.84
C GLY A 555 -17.31 -9.09 20.67
N GLY A 556 -16.49 -8.97 19.60
CA GLY A 556 -15.36 -9.88 19.40
C GLY A 556 -14.70 -9.81 18.03
N LYS A 557 -14.25 -10.97 17.54
CA LYS A 557 -13.49 -11.07 16.29
C LYS A 557 -13.94 -12.25 15.43
N LEU A 558 -14.11 -12.03 14.15
CA LEU A 558 -14.18 -13.11 13.16
C LEU A 558 -12.75 -13.51 12.79
N ILE A 559 -12.45 -14.79 12.89
CA ILE A 559 -11.14 -15.34 12.57
C ILE A 559 -11.31 -16.42 11.51
N TYR A 560 -10.54 -16.34 10.45
CA TYR A 560 -10.62 -17.30 9.35
C TYR A 560 -9.23 -17.62 8.80
N SER A 561 -9.14 -18.77 8.19
CA SER A 561 -7.91 -19.28 7.63
C SER A 561 -7.83 -19.09 6.13
N ASN A 562 -6.62 -18.93 5.59
CA ASN A 562 -6.37 -19.00 4.15
C ASN A 562 -6.37 -20.44 3.60
N SER A 563 -6.58 -21.43 4.44
CA SER A 563 -6.59 -22.84 4.05
C SER A 563 -7.99 -23.32 3.70
N THR A 564 -8.06 -24.20 2.71
CA THR A 564 -9.31 -24.72 2.14
C THR A 564 -10.12 -25.63 3.06
N SER A 565 -9.61 -25.97 4.26
CA SER A 565 -10.22 -26.97 5.14
C SER A 565 -10.63 -26.47 6.52
N THR A 566 -10.58 -25.16 6.79
CA THR A 566 -10.65 -24.70 8.19
C THR A 566 -11.82 -23.80 8.58
N GLY A 567 -12.57 -23.19 7.66
CA GLY A 567 -13.79 -22.45 8.01
C GLY A 567 -13.62 -21.06 8.64
N ILE A 568 -14.64 -20.63 9.37
CA ILE A 568 -14.75 -19.33 10.04
C ILE A 568 -15.15 -19.57 11.50
N VAL A 569 -14.44 -18.93 12.43
CA VAL A 569 -14.77 -18.96 13.85
C VAL A 569 -14.99 -17.55 14.39
N TYR A 570 -15.75 -17.45 15.45
CA TYR A 570 -15.99 -16.21 16.20
C TYR A 570 -15.36 -16.31 17.59
N TRP A 571 -14.48 -15.40 17.91
CA TRP A 571 -13.98 -15.16 19.25
C TRP A 571 -14.89 -14.17 19.95
N ASN A 572 -15.48 -14.58 21.08
CA ASN A 572 -16.26 -13.71 21.94
C ASN A 572 -15.36 -13.10 23.01
N GLU A 573 -15.15 -11.77 22.94
CA GLU A 573 -14.27 -11.08 23.89
C GLU A 573 -14.76 -11.11 25.34
N GLY A 574 -16.04 -11.04 25.57
CA GLY A 574 -16.60 -11.11 26.93
C GLY A 574 -16.52 -12.47 27.57
N ALA A 575 -16.88 -13.52 26.82
CA ALA A 575 -16.90 -14.90 27.31
C ALA A 575 -15.55 -15.62 27.22
N LYS A 576 -14.58 -15.08 26.48
CA LYS A 576 -13.28 -15.72 26.17
C LYS A 576 -13.44 -17.13 25.57
N THR A 577 -14.39 -17.27 24.65
CA THR A 577 -14.73 -18.53 23.98
C THR A 577 -14.67 -18.40 22.47
N ILE A 578 -14.46 -19.54 21.80
CA ILE A 578 -14.54 -19.64 20.34
C ILE A 578 -15.76 -20.47 19.94
N SER A 579 -16.55 -19.94 19.02
CA SER A 579 -17.63 -20.64 18.34
C SER A 579 -17.31 -20.84 16.87
N CYS A 580 -17.51 -22.05 16.35
CA CYS A 580 -17.41 -22.32 14.91
C CYS A 580 -18.67 -21.82 14.23
N LEU A 581 -18.55 -20.83 13.36
CA LEU A 581 -19.68 -20.30 12.60
C LEU A 581 -19.90 -21.08 11.30
N TYR A 582 -18.79 -21.45 10.65
CA TYR A 582 -18.84 -22.20 9.41
C TYR A 582 -17.61 -23.11 9.30
N ASN A 583 -17.78 -24.38 9.04
CA ASN A 583 -16.74 -25.40 9.16
C ASN A 583 -16.11 -25.82 7.82
N SER A 584 -16.43 -25.15 6.73
CA SER A 584 -15.85 -25.41 5.41
C SER A 584 -15.12 -24.18 4.93
N GLY A 585 -13.88 -24.36 4.52
CA GLY A 585 -12.97 -23.25 4.28
C GLY A 585 -12.72 -22.94 2.82
N CYS A 586 -12.49 -21.68 2.58
CA CYS A 586 -11.75 -21.15 1.46
C CYS A 586 -11.10 -19.83 1.90
N SER A 587 -10.21 -19.30 1.05
CA SER A 587 -9.60 -17.99 1.33
C SER A 587 -10.66 -16.90 1.18
N TYR A 588 -11.28 -16.52 2.29
CA TYR A 588 -12.17 -15.36 2.33
C TYR A 588 -11.32 -14.10 2.33
N SER A 589 -11.53 -13.22 1.37
CA SER A 589 -10.75 -11.99 1.23
C SER A 589 -11.57 -10.73 1.39
N ILE A 590 -12.89 -10.85 1.32
CA ILE A 590 -13.80 -9.73 1.42
C ILE A 590 -14.82 -10.03 2.50
N ILE A 591 -15.00 -9.08 3.39
CA ILE A 591 -16.00 -9.10 4.45
C ILE A 591 -16.82 -7.83 4.34
N HIS A 592 -18.13 -7.98 4.36
CA HIS A 592 -19.06 -6.88 4.31
C HIS A 592 -20.08 -7.01 5.44
N LYS A 593 -20.28 -5.92 6.21
CA LYS A 593 -21.29 -5.88 7.29
C LYS A 593 -22.68 -5.73 6.67
N VAL A 594 -23.60 -6.55 7.08
CA VAL A 594 -25.02 -6.43 6.79
C VAL A 594 -25.80 -6.26 8.10
N ARG A 595 -27.09 -6.03 8.05
CA ARG A 595 -27.93 -5.66 9.21
C ARG A 595 -27.65 -6.47 10.49
N ASP A 596 -27.66 -7.80 10.42
CA ASP A 596 -27.55 -8.67 11.60
C ASP A 596 -26.25 -9.50 11.61
N GLY A 597 -25.34 -9.31 10.62
CA GLY A 597 -24.15 -10.16 10.50
C GLY A 597 -23.21 -9.69 9.43
N TYR A 598 -22.52 -10.67 8.82
CA TYR A 598 -21.47 -10.40 7.86
C TYR A 598 -21.55 -11.36 6.67
N LEU A 599 -21.35 -10.84 5.47
CA LEU A 599 -21.13 -11.61 4.26
C LEU A 599 -19.63 -11.76 4.03
N LEU A 600 -19.17 -12.98 3.83
CA LEU A 600 -17.78 -13.28 3.49
C LEU A 600 -17.73 -13.89 2.10
N ALA A 601 -16.93 -13.29 1.23
CA ALA A 601 -16.72 -13.75 -0.13
C ALA A 601 -15.31 -14.29 -0.35
N ALA A 602 -15.22 -15.37 -1.10
CA ALA A 602 -13.96 -16.02 -1.42
C ALA A 602 -13.33 -15.44 -2.68
N ASN A 603 -11.99 -15.32 -2.69
CA ASN A 603 -11.20 -14.83 -3.81
C ASN A 603 -10.58 -15.98 -4.63
N SER A 604 -11.12 -17.19 -4.57
CA SER A 604 -10.57 -18.36 -5.27
C SER A 604 -11.62 -19.02 -6.15
N SER A 605 -11.23 -19.30 -7.39
CA SER A 605 -12.06 -20.05 -8.34
C SER A 605 -12.29 -21.52 -7.98
N SER A 606 -11.49 -22.05 -7.04
CA SER A 606 -11.53 -23.48 -6.68
C SER A 606 -12.56 -23.83 -5.60
N TYR A 607 -12.95 -22.86 -4.77
CA TYR A 607 -13.91 -23.04 -3.68
C TYR A 607 -14.80 -21.80 -3.55
N PRO A 608 -15.91 -21.88 -4.20
CA PRO A 608 -16.72 -20.69 -4.42
C PRO A 608 -17.78 -20.46 -3.38
N GLY A 609 -18.19 -19.24 -3.34
CA GLY A 609 -19.44 -18.87 -2.77
C GLY A 609 -19.33 -17.71 -1.81
N ILE A 610 -20.48 -17.38 -1.28
CA ILE A 610 -20.64 -16.38 -0.24
C ILE A 610 -21.22 -17.08 0.99
N VAL A 611 -20.62 -16.77 2.13
CA VAL A 611 -21.07 -17.27 3.44
C VAL A 611 -21.62 -16.09 4.22
N TYR A 612 -22.80 -16.24 4.76
CA TYR A 612 -23.36 -15.35 5.78
C TYR A 612 -23.03 -15.90 7.16
N VAL A 613 -22.54 -15.05 8.04
CA VAL A 613 -22.26 -15.37 9.44
C VAL A 613 -22.94 -14.37 10.36
N GLU A 614 -23.47 -14.87 11.45
CA GLU A 614 -24.15 -14.09 12.49
C GLU A 614 -23.50 -14.39 13.85
N PRO A 615 -22.54 -13.53 14.29
CA PRO A 615 -21.82 -13.74 15.55
C PRO A 615 -22.71 -13.81 16.78
N SER A 616 -23.79 -13.04 16.83
CA SER A 616 -24.75 -12.99 17.96
C SER A 616 -25.44 -14.32 18.23
N THR A 617 -25.73 -15.09 17.20
CA THR A 617 -26.37 -16.43 17.29
C THR A 617 -25.36 -17.58 17.16
N ALA A 618 -24.08 -17.24 16.99
CA ALA A 618 -23.00 -18.20 16.72
C ALA A 618 -23.31 -19.12 15.52
N SER A 619 -23.90 -18.57 14.47
CA SER A 619 -24.32 -19.32 13.29
C SER A 619 -23.70 -18.81 12.00
N GLY A 620 -23.58 -19.71 11.02
CA GLY A 620 -23.16 -19.36 9.69
C GLY A 620 -23.69 -20.33 8.65
N LYS A 621 -24.03 -19.82 7.49
CA LYS A 621 -24.53 -20.61 6.37
C LYS A 621 -23.94 -20.16 5.04
N LYS A 622 -23.74 -21.10 4.15
CA LYS A 622 -23.41 -20.78 2.76
C LYS A 622 -24.69 -20.29 2.07
N VAL A 623 -24.64 -19.07 1.57
CA VAL A 623 -25.81 -18.41 0.94
C VAL A 623 -25.70 -18.37 -0.57
N TRP A 624 -24.49 -18.58 -1.13
CA TRP A 624 -24.29 -18.70 -2.57
C TRP A 624 -23.21 -19.75 -2.90
N THR A 625 -23.43 -20.55 -3.96
CA THR A 625 -22.62 -21.74 -4.26
C THR A 625 -21.70 -21.63 -5.47
N THR A 626 -21.88 -20.67 -6.35
CA THR A 626 -21.09 -20.57 -7.58
C THR A 626 -19.76 -19.84 -7.40
N SER A 627 -18.74 -20.34 -8.11
CA SER A 627 -17.36 -19.88 -7.97
C SER A 627 -17.07 -18.67 -8.86
N TYR A 628 -17.11 -17.51 -8.24
CA TYR A 628 -16.67 -16.31 -8.89
C TYR A 628 -15.90 -15.42 -7.90
N ASN A 629 -15.00 -14.59 -8.42
CA ASN A 629 -14.33 -13.58 -7.62
C ASN A 629 -15.29 -12.43 -7.34
N TRP A 630 -15.97 -12.49 -6.21
CA TRP A 630 -16.81 -11.40 -5.73
C TRP A 630 -15.92 -10.29 -5.18
N SER A 631 -16.09 -9.05 -5.62
CA SER A 631 -15.16 -7.98 -5.28
C SER A 631 -15.77 -6.78 -4.61
N ASP A 632 -17.03 -6.50 -4.89
CA ASP A 632 -17.64 -5.26 -4.46
C ASP A 632 -19.00 -5.52 -3.85
N PHE A 633 -19.29 -4.79 -2.78
CA PHE A 633 -20.55 -4.82 -2.05
C PHE A 633 -21.10 -3.39 -1.97
N GLU A 634 -22.35 -3.20 -2.28
CA GLU A 634 -23.03 -1.92 -2.26
C GLU A 634 -24.27 -2.00 -1.37
N ASP A 635 -24.30 -1.20 -0.31
CA ASP A 635 -25.44 -1.15 0.61
C ASP A 635 -26.68 -0.56 -0.07
N THR A 636 -27.84 -1.11 0.28
CA THR A 636 -29.15 -0.62 -0.11
C THR A 636 -30.06 -0.56 1.14
N ASP A 637 -31.21 0.08 1.04
CA ASP A 637 -32.16 0.20 2.16
C ASP A 637 -32.67 -1.15 2.70
N SER A 638 -32.63 -2.21 1.90
CA SER A 638 -33.17 -3.54 2.23
C SER A 638 -32.15 -4.67 2.20
N GLY A 639 -30.86 -4.35 2.02
CA GLY A 639 -29.81 -5.36 1.94
C GLY A 639 -28.55 -4.87 1.25
N CYS A 640 -27.92 -5.73 0.47
CA CYS A 640 -26.64 -5.45 -0.17
C CYS A 640 -26.59 -6.05 -1.58
N ARG A 641 -26.11 -5.28 -2.56
CA ARG A 641 -25.75 -5.79 -3.89
C ARG A 641 -24.31 -6.26 -3.90
N ILE A 642 -24.08 -7.37 -4.59
CA ILE A 642 -22.77 -8.03 -4.64
C ILE A 642 -22.36 -8.19 -6.09
N TYR A 643 -21.19 -7.70 -6.42
CA TYR A 643 -20.67 -7.68 -7.80
C TYR A 643 -19.45 -8.57 -7.98
N GLN A 644 -19.31 -9.10 -9.20
CA GLN A 644 -18.21 -9.97 -9.60
C GLN A 644 -17.05 -9.18 -10.23
N LYS A 645 -15.81 -9.53 -9.84
CA LYS A 645 -14.59 -8.97 -10.45
C LYS A 645 -14.22 -9.73 -11.73
N TYR A 646 -14.10 -9.11 -12.88
CA TYR A 646 -13.60 -9.68 -14.15
C TYR A 646 -14.58 -10.33 -15.13
N THR A 647 -15.86 -10.14 -15.07
CA THR A 647 -16.73 -10.55 -16.17
C THR A 647 -17.32 -9.37 -16.93
N HIS A 648 -17.35 -9.47 -18.26
CA HIS A 648 -17.96 -8.46 -19.12
C HIS A 648 -19.49 -8.44 -19.02
N PHE A 649 -20.08 -9.42 -18.35
CA PHE A 649 -21.49 -9.47 -18.00
C PHE A 649 -21.58 -9.54 -16.48
N VAL A 650 -22.08 -8.47 -15.90
CA VAL A 650 -22.19 -8.36 -14.45
C VAL A 650 -23.34 -9.25 -14.02
N LYS A 651 -23.01 -10.46 -13.52
CA LYS A 651 -23.92 -11.11 -12.61
C LYS A 651 -23.85 -10.33 -11.31
N SER A 652 -24.91 -9.65 -10.96
CA SER A 652 -25.09 -9.09 -9.62
C SER A 652 -25.97 -10.03 -8.81
N LEU A 653 -25.65 -10.09 -7.54
CA LEU A 653 -26.43 -10.79 -6.55
C LEU A 653 -27.03 -9.74 -5.62
N PHE A 654 -28.21 -10.02 -5.13
CA PHE A 654 -28.83 -9.20 -4.10
C PHE A 654 -29.00 -10.02 -2.83
N TRP A 655 -28.42 -9.53 -1.74
CA TRP A 655 -28.64 -10.02 -0.41
C TRP A 655 -29.83 -9.27 0.20
N SER A 656 -30.85 -9.99 0.64
CA SER A 656 -31.99 -9.47 1.40
C SER A 656 -31.73 -9.61 2.89
N ASP A 657 -31.75 -8.51 3.63
CA ASP A 657 -31.58 -8.52 5.09
C ASP A 657 -32.79 -9.17 5.80
N GLU A 658 -33.98 -9.13 5.21
CA GLU A 658 -35.19 -9.73 5.77
C GLU A 658 -35.17 -11.26 5.60
N ASP A 659 -34.88 -11.74 4.39
CA ASP A 659 -34.87 -13.17 4.09
C ASP A 659 -33.60 -13.88 4.50
N LYS A 660 -32.52 -13.12 4.77
CA LYS A 660 -31.16 -13.63 4.98
C LYS A 660 -30.75 -14.61 3.87
N ALA A 661 -31.00 -14.22 2.63
CA ALA A 661 -30.81 -15.02 1.43
C ALA A 661 -30.28 -14.16 0.27
N ILE A 662 -29.63 -14.83 -0.68
CA ILE A 662 -29.14 -14.22 -1.91
C ILE A 662 -30.04 -14.64 -3.07
N THR A 663 -30.42 -13.66 -3.88
CA THR A 663 -31.09 -13.84 -5.16
C THR A 663 -30.20 -13.32 -6.29
N GLU A 664 -30.24 -13.97 -7.46
CA GLU A 664 -29.59 -13.48 -8.67
C GLU A 664 -30.46 -12.35 -9.22
N THR A 665 -29.86 -11.18 -9.46
CA THR A 665 -30.54 -9.98 -9.97
C THR A 665 -30.03 -9.56 -11.32
#